data_1ac3193caa7061dc9fe193e7efd2a536
#
_entry.id   1ac3193caa7061dc9fe193e7efd2a536
#
_cell.length_a   1.000
_cell.length_b   1.000
_cell.length_c   1.000
_cell.angle_alpha   90.00
_cell.angle_beta   90.00
_cell.angle_gamma   90.00
#
_symmetry.space_group_name_H-M   'P 1'
#
loop_
_entity.id
_entity.type
_entity.pdbx_description
1 polymer ?
#
loop_
_entity_poly.entity_id
_entity_poly.type
_entity_poly.pdbx_seq_one_letter_code
_entity_poly.pdbx_strand_id
1 'polypeptide(L)'
;MIDQPTIDRILDAANIVDVVSEFVTLRKRGINYVGLCPFHSDKSPSFYVSPAKNICKCFACGEGGTAVHFIMKHEQLSYYDALRFLAKKYNIEIQERELSEREKQVRSDRESMLIVNSWAQKYFTTQLYEHQEGKAAGLRYFAERGFREDTIRKFQLGYSLDQRDALYKAATKSGYKKEFLEKTGLVIAYDNGGVNDRFRGRVIFPVHTLSGKVVAFGGRVLKKDEKTAKYVNSPESEIYHKSNELYGIYFAKQAIVKADRCFLVEGYTDVISMHQAGVENVVASSGTALTQGQIRLIHRFTSNITVLYDGDAAGIKAALRGIDLLLEDGMNVKVVLLPDGEDPDSFARKHNASQFAEFIRQNETDFIRFKTRLLLDDAGTDPIKRSALISDIIRTVAIIPDNIARSLYIRECSTMMEIDEMLLLNEVNKIRLNKEERQANTPSSPIPATPINIPEYPDIPGYQPYPEETLAEQPQESPLPPDNTIPPPPPEEYSPDDGGGSIPPPAPFTPPANIPVGPKRSPYEAYEVALLRYIVRYGERILFQYTDEETNEDVVIRVSEYIRSELERDDLTFYTPLFKSMMDEAADRCRSEGFIANRYFLAHPDPNVSRLAANLISEKYQLSKYHTKYRELEQEEDKLDQLVIRELYAFKDAYVLSQIKEIQAQIKSMQNNEEMDQVFELMKKLTRLNEIKNILSKELGERIILKM
;
A
#
# COMPACT_ATOMS: atom_id res chain seq x y z
N MET A 1 3.02 24.28 -8.79
CA MET A 1 3.06 23.71 -7.40
C MET A 1 2.75 24.82 -6.42
N ILE A 2 2.05 24.52 -5.33
CA ILE A 2 1.85 25.49 -4.24
C ILE A 2 3.22 25.78 -3.65
N ASP A 3 3.54 27.05 -3.43
CA ASP A 3 4.81 27.46 -2.82
C ASP A 3 4.87 27.08 -1.34
N GLN A 4 6.08 26.91 -0.79
CA GLN A 4 6.27 26.42 0.58
C GLN A 4 5.63 27.36 1.62
N PRO A 5 5.73 28.69 1.53
CA PRO A 5 5.06 29.58 2.48
C PRO A 5 3.53 29.45 2.49
N THR A 6 2.92 29.19 1.34
CA THR A 6 1.47 28.93 1.25
C THR A 6 1.12 27.57 1.84
N ILE A 7 1.94 26.52 1.61
CA ILE A 7 1.77 25.22 2.27
C ILE A 7 1.81 25.40 3.79
N ASP A 8 2.79 26.10 4.30
CA ASP A 8 2.94 26.34 5.74
C ASP A 8 1.74 27.09 6.33
N ARG A 9 1.24 28.11 5.64
CA ARG A 9 0.02 28.82 6.04
C ARG A 9 -1.21 27.92 6.09
N ILE A 10 -1.35 27.01 5.12
CA ILE A 10 -2.46 26.04 5.10
C ILE A 10 -2.34 25.06 6.28
N LEU A 11 -1.14 24.55 6.54
CA LEU A 11 -0.86 23.62 7.63
C LEU A 11 -1.09 24.25 9.02
N ASP A 12 -0.69 25.51 9.18
CA ASP A 12 -0.90 26.25 10.43
C ASP A 12 -2.38 26.59 10.69
N ALA A 13 -3.13 26.93 9.64
CA ALA A 13 -4.55 27.20 9.74
C ALA A 13 -5.40 25.93 9.92
N ALA A 14 -4.93 24.78 9.42
CA ALA A 14 -5.68 23.53 9.44
C ALA A 14 -5.67 22.89 10.83
N ASN A 15 -6.64 23.26 11.67
CA ASN A 15 -6.84 22.61 12.98
C ASN A 15 -7.36 21.19 12.79
N ILE A 16 -6.63 20.20 13.30
CA ILE A 16 -6.97 18.76 13.15
C ILE A 16 -8.32 18.42 13.76
N VAL A 17 -8.70 19.05 14.88
CA VAL A 17 -9.99 18.77 15.55
C VAL A 17 -11.14 19.27 14.68
N ASP A 18 -11.02 20.48 14.13
CA ASP A 18 -12.05 21.09 13.29
C ASP A 18 -12.22 20.29 11.98
N VAL A 19 -11.11 19.86 11.39
CA VAL A 19 -11.13 19.07 10.15
C VAL A 19 -11.74 17.70 10.39
N VAL A 20 -11.29 16.99 11.42
CA VAL A 20 -11.75 15.62 11.70
C VAL A 20 -13.21 15.59 12.19
N SER A 21 -13.64 16.61 12.94
CA SER A 21 -15.02 16.68 13.49
C SER A 21 -16.10 16.75 12.41
N GLU A 22 -15.78 17.15 11.18
CA GLU A 22 -16.72 17.13 10.05
C GLU A 22 -17.05 15.71 9.57
N PHE A 23 -16.16 14.75 9.84
CA PHE A 23 -16.27 13.38 9.34
C PHE A 23 -16.45 12.36 10.44
N VAL A 24 -15.97 12.65 11.67
CA VAL A 24 -15.94 11.73 12.80
C VAL A 24 -16.51 12.38 14.04
N THR A 25 -17.44 11.73 14.71
CA THR A 25 -17.95 12.18 16.00
C THR A 25 -16.87 12.02 17.07
N LEU A 26 -16.32 13.14 17.54
CA LEU A 26 -15.25 13.17 18.53
C LEU A 26 -15.79 13.44 19.93
N ARG A 27 -15.25 12.74 20.94
CA ARG A 27 -15.50 12.96 22.36
C ARG A 27 -14.20 13.35 23.07
N LYS A 28 -14.25 14.36 23.93
CA LYS A 28 -13.07 14.81 24.67
C LYS A 28 -12.64 13.75 25.70
N ARG A 29 -11.35 13.40 25.69
CA ARG A 29 -10.75 12.47 26.65
C ARG A 29 -9.41 13.05 27.13
N GLY A 30 -9.44 13.68 28.29
CA GLY A 30 -8.29 14.45 28.79
C GLY A 30 -7.97 15.65 27.92
N ILE A 31 -6.74 15.75 27.45
CA ILE A 31 -6.29 16.81 26.54
C ILE A 31 -6.50 16.47 25.05
N ASN A 32 -6.86 15.23 24.75
CA ASN A 32 -7.11 14.74 23.39
C ASN A 32 -8.60 14.53 23.14
N TYR A 33 -8.95 14.30 21.88
CA TYR A 33 -10.26 13.81 21.47
C TYR A 33 -10.15 12.38 20.98
N VAL A 34 -11.24 11.62 21.08
CA VAL A 34 -11.30 10.22 20.66
C VAL A 34 -12.61 9.95 19.93
N GLY A 35 -12.56 9.15 18.88
CA GLY A 35 -13.72 8.70 18.09
C GLY A 35 -13.52 7.32 17.51
N LEU A 36 -14.51 6.84 16.76
CA LEU A 36 -14.37 5.64 15.94
C LEU A 36 -13.49 5.96 14.72
N CYS A 37 -12.62 5.06 14.35
CA CYS A 37 -11.74 5.27 13.22
C CYS A 37 -12.52 5.24 11.89
N PRO A 38 -12.35 6.24 11.00
CA PRO A 38 -13.00 6.24 9.70
C PRO A 38 -12.28 5.37 8.67
N PHE A 39 -11.11 4.81 9.02
CA PHE A 39 -10.24 4.07 8.09
C PHE A 39 -10.31 2.55 8.24
N HIS A 40 -10.96 2.04 9.29
CA HIS A 40 -11.23 0.61 9.49
C HIS A 40 -12.53 0.43 10.29
N SER A 41 -13.06 -0.79 10.31
CA SER A 41 -14.24 -1.12 11.13
C SER A 41 -13.87 -1.13 12.61
N ASP A 42 -14.24 -0.06 13.33
CA ASP A 42 -13.89 0.15 14.72
C ASP A 42 -15.12 -0.09 15.63
N LYS A 43 -15.02 -1.06 16.54
CA LYS A 43 -16.07 -1.35 17.51
C LYS A 43 -15.92 -0.57 18.81
N SER A 44 -14.72 -0.04 19.05
CA SER A 44 -14.38 0.75 20.24
C SER A 44 -13.55 1.96 19.84
N PRO A 45 -13.76 3.16 20.44
CA PRO A 45 -13.06 4.37 20.05
C PRO A 45 -11.54 4.22 20.18
N SER A 46 -10.84 4.04 19.04
CA SER A 46 -9.40 3.87 18.93
C SER A 46 -8.69 5.03 18.18
N PHE A 47 -9.46 5.94 17.59
CA PHE A 47 -8.98 7.07 16.82
C PHE A 47 -8.81 8.30 17.71
N TYR A 48 -7.56 8.66 17.97
CA TYR A 48 -7.19 9.78 18.83
C TYR A 48 -6.81 10.99 17.98
N VAL A 49 -7.26 12.17 18.40
CA VAL A 49 -6.95 13.46 17.79
C VAL A 49 -6.31 14.35 18.86
N SER A 50 -5.07 14.77 18.62
CA SER A 50 -4.29 15.60 19.53
C SER A 50 -4.26 17.05 19.05
N PRO A 51 -4.96 17.97 19.73
CA PRO A 51 -4.91 19.40 19.37
C PRO A 51 -3.51 19.98 19.55
N ALA A 52 -2.81 19.58 20.63
CA ALA A 52 -1.49 20.13 20.94
C ALA A 52 -0.42 19.76 19.90
N LYS A 53 -0.51 18.58 19.29
CA LYS A 53 0.42 18.10 18.26
C LYS A 53 -0.14 18.32 16.84
N ASN A 54 -1.37 18.80 16.70
CA ASN A 54 -2.11 18.96 15.46
C ASN A 54 -2.12 17.71 14.55
N ILE A 55 -2.25 16.52 15.16
CA ILE A 55 -2.26 15.23 14.47
C ILE A 55 -3.39 14.33 14.96
N CYS A 56 -3.78 13.38 14.11
CA CYS A 56 -4.64 12.25 14.49
C CYS A 56 -3.88 10.93 14.37
N LYS A 57 -4.31 9.93 15.14
CA LYS A 57 -3.78 8.55 15.07
C LYS A 57 -4.78 7.53 15.55
N CYS A 58 -4.97 6.48 14.80
CA CYS A 58 -5.65 5.27 15.23
C CYS A 58 -4.64 4.29 15.86
N PHE A 59 -4.86 3.91 17.11
CA PHE A 59 -4.00 2.92 17.78
C PHE A 59 -4.34 1.47 17.47
N ALA A 60 -5.44 1.21 16.73
CA ALA A 60 -5.81 -0.12 16.28
C ALA A 60 -5.22 -0.43 14.89
N CYS A 61 -5.43 0.43 13.89
CA CYS A 61 -4.92 0.19 12.53
C CYS A 61 -3.62 0.94 12.19
N GLY A 62 -3.09 1.78 13.09
CA GLY A 62 -1.84 2.54 12.89
C GLY A 62 -1.96 3.77 11.98
N GLU A 63 -3.14 4.01 11.35
CA GLU A 63 -3.33 5.17 10.48
C GLU A 63 -3.32 6.48 11.26
N GLY A 64 -2.67 7.50 10.68
CA GLY A 64 -2.58 8.81 11.33
C GLY A 64 -1.80 9.80 10.48
N GLY A 65 -1.74 11.04 10.95
CA GLY A 65 -1.04 12.14 10.30
C GLY A 65 -1.65 13.50 10.62
N THR A 66 -1.31 14.50 9.82
CA THR A 66 -1.86 15.86 9.89
C THR A 66 -3.25 15.94 9.26
N ALA A 67 -3.90 17.11 9.35
CA ALA A 67 -5.17 17.39 8.69
C ALA A 67 -5.12 17.12 7.17
N VAL A 68 -3.99 17.42 6.52
CA VAL A 68 -3.79 17.15 5.08
C VAL A 68 -3.84 15.64 4.82
N HIS A 69 -3.11 14.83 5.60
CA HIS A 69 -3.09 13.37 5.42
C HIS A 69 -4.43 12.73 5.76
N PHE A 70 -5.13 13.26 6.76
CA PHE A 70 -6.50 12.84 7.05
C PHE A 70 -7.41 13.05 5.83
N ILE A 71 -7.40 14.22 5.23
CA ILE A 71 -8.19 14.53 4.03
C ILE A 71 -7.73 13.71 2.82
N MET A 72 -6.41 13.56 2.60
CA MET A 72 -5.89 12.68 1.54
C MET A 72 -6.46 11.28 1.63
N LYS A 73 -6.48 10.71 2.82
CA LYS A 73 -6.94 9.33 3.07
C LYS A 73 -8.46 9.24 3.03
N HIS A 74 -9.17 10.16 3.68
CA HIS A 74 -10.62 10.15 3.79
C HIS A 74 -11.31 10.44 2.46
N GLU A 75 -10.88 11.51 1.79
CA GLU A 75 -11.46 11.95 0.51
C GLU A 75 -10.75 11.34 -0.72
N GLN A 76 -9.71 10.52 -0.51
CA GLN A 76 -8.93 9.90 -1.58
C GLN A 76 -8.32 10.94 -2.55
N LEU A 77 -7.84 12.04 -1.99
CA LEU A 77 -7.23 13.13 -2.74
C LEU A 77 -5.71 13.00 -2.81
N SER A 78 -5.09 13.60 -3.85
CA SER A 78 -3.65 13.80 -3.86
C SER A 78 -3.24 14.83 -2.78
N TYR A 79 -1.96 14.86 -2.41
CA TYR A 79 -1.44 15.82 -1.44
C TYR A 79 -1.79 17.27 -1.80
N TYR A 80 -1.59 17.66 -3.06
CA TYR A 80 -1.89 19.00 -3.52
C TYR A 80 -3.39 19.30 -3.61
N ASP A 81 -4.21 18.30 -3.93
CA ASP A 81 -5.67 18.48 -3.93
C ASP A 81 -6.22 18.60 -2.50
N ALA A 82 -5.64 17.87 -1.53
CA ALA A 82 -5.97 18.00 -0.12
C ALA A 82 -5.57 19.39 0.42
N LEU A 83 -4.41 19.92 0.02
CA LEU A 83 -4.02 21.31 0.33
C LEU A 83 -5.00 22.32 -0.25
N ARG A 84 -5.42 22.15 -1.50
CA ARG A 84 -6.46 23.02 -2.11
C ARG A 84 -7.80 22.93 -1.39
N PHE A 85 -8.19 21.73 -0.97
CA PHE A 85 -9.41 21.51 -0.19
C PHE A 85 -9.35 22.31 1.12
N LEU A 86 -8.25 22.19 1.86
CA LEU A 86 -8.04 22.91 3.12
C LEU A 86 -7.90 24.43 2.90
N ALA A 87 -7.16 24.86 1.89
CA ALA A 87 -7.05 26.28 1.54
C ALA A 87 -8.42 26.92 1.26
N LYS A 88 -9.28 26.22 0.52
CA LYS A 88 -10.65 26.65 0.27
C LYS A 88 -11.46 26.72 1.56
N LYS A 89 -11.32 25.72 2.46
CA LYS A 89 -12.02 25.66 3.75
C LYS A 89 -11.63 26.84 4.66
N TYR A 90 -10.34 27.17 4.70
CA TYR A 90 -9.80 28.25 5.56
C TYR A 90 -9.63 29.59 4.83
N ASN A 91 -10.17 29.69 3.63
CA ASN A 91 -10.15 30.94 2.78
C ASN A 91 -8.72 31.45 2.57
N ILE A 92 -7.77 30.58 2.33
CA ILE A 92 -6.37 30.90 2.06
C ILE A 92 -6.17 30.95 0.55
N GLU A 93 -5.71 32.11 0.04
CA GLU A 93 -5.32 32.28 -1.35
C GLU A 93 -4.04 31.50 -1.64
N ILE A 94 -4.07 30.63 -2.67
CA ILE A 94 -2.94 29.79 -3.07
C ILE A 94 -2.07 30.56 -4.06
N GLN A 95 -0.82 30.84 -3.68
CA GLN A 95 0.22 31.25 -4.61
C GLN A 95 0.87 30.03 -5.21
N GLU A 96 0.74 29.83 -6.51
CA GLU A 96 1.32 28.70 -7.22
C GLU A 96 2.71 29.09 -7.74
N ARG A 97 3.73 28.26 -7.44
CA ARG A 97 5.05 28.40 -8.06
C ARG A 97 4.92 28.25 -9.57
N GLU A 98 5.60 29.09 -10.33
CA GLU A 98 5.67 28.94 -11.77
C GLU A 98 6.22 27.57 -12.14
N LEU A 99 5.38 26.77 -12.82
CA LEU A 99 5.75 25.49 -13.40
C LEU A 99 6.53 25.74 -14.69
N SER A 100 7.42 24.83 -15.05
CA SER A 100 8.03 24.85 -16.38
C SER A 100 6.95 24.76 -17.46
N GLU A 101 7.19 25.32 -18.64
CA GLU A 101 6.22 25.29 -19.75
C GLU A 101 5.78 23.85 -20.09
N ARG A 102 6.68 22.88 -19.98
CA ARG A 102 6.39 21.46 -20.21
C ARG A 102 5.44 20.90 -19.13
N GLU A 103 5.67 21.21 -17.86
CA GLU A 103 4.81 20.77 -16.76
C GLU A 103 3.43 21.43 -16.81
N LYS A 104 3.39 22.73 -17.19
CA LYS A 104 2.13 23.45 -17.46
C LYS A 104 1.35 22.78 -18.58
N GLN A 105 2.03 22.40 -19.66
CA GLN A 105 1.40 21.75 -20.82
C GLN A 105 0.82 20.38 -20.46
N VAL A 106 1.60 19.48 -19.80
CA VAL A 106 1.13 18.16 -19.36
C VAL A 106 -0.06 18.27 -18.42
N ARG A 107 -0.02 19.20 -17.48
CA ARG A 107 -1.14 19.45 -16.56
C ARG A 107 -2.37 19.99 -17.30
N SER A 108 -2.18 20.91 -18.23
CA SER A 108 -3.24 21.48 -19.07
C SER A 108 -3.88 20.40 -19.97
N ASP A 109 -3.07 19.52 -20.55
CA ASP A 109 -3.55 18.41 -21.40
C ASP A 109 -4.39 17.42 -20.58
N ARG A 110 -3.89 17.00 -19.40
CA ARG A 110 -4.62 16.14 -18.49
C ARG A 110 -5.95 16.76 -18.01
N GLU A 111 -5.94 18.03 -17.67
CA GLU A 111 -7.15 18.76 -17.26
C GLU A 111 -8.12 18.88 -18.43
N SER A 112 -7.63 19.18 -19.63
CA SER A 112 -8.42 19.24 -20.86
C SER A 112 -9.09 17.90 -21.18
N MET A 113 -8.37 16.76 -21.02
CA MET A 113 -8.95 15.41 -21.19
C MET A 113 -10.06 15.13 -20.16
N LEU A 114 -9.90 15.52 -18.89
CA LEU A 114 -10.94 15.35 -17.86
C LEU A 114 -12.18 16.21 -18.18
N ILE A 115 -11.99 17.43 -18.66
CA ILE A 115 -13.08 18.33 -19.07
C ILE A 115 -13.83 17.74 -20.24
N VAL A 116 -13.12 17.23 -21.26
CA VAL A 116 -13.71 16.57 -22.43
C VAL A 116 -14.54 15.34 -22.03
N ASN A 117 -14.01 14.48 -21.13
CA ASN A 117 -14.74 13.32 -20.64
C ASN A 117 -15.98 13.70 -19.81
N SER A 118 -15.89 14.72 -18.98
CA SER A 118 -17.05 15.24 -18.25
C SER A 118 -18.13 15.79 -19.18
N TRP A 119 -17.73 16.50 -20.26
CA TRP A 119 -18.65 16.94 -21.27
C TRP A 119 -19.28 15.77 -22.05
N ALA A 120 -18.45 14.79 -22.46
CA ALA A 120 -18.93 13.61 -23.19
C ALA A 120 -19.94 12.80 -22.36
N GLN A 121 -19.71 12.65 -21.05
CA GLN A 121 -20.66 12.01 -20.16
C GLN A 121 -22.02 12.73 -20.15
N LYS A 122 -22.04 14.05 -20.03
CA LYS A 122 -23.27 14.84 -20.10
C LYS A 122 -23.93 14.72 -21.47
N TYR A 123 -23.15 14.76 -22.55
CA TYR A 123 -23.63 14.58 -23.90
C TYR A 123 -24.34 13.22 -24.06
N PHE A 124 -23.72 12.12 -23.66
CA PHE A 124 -24.31 10.79 -23.72
C PHE A 124 -25.58 10.65 -22.87
N THR A 125 -25.61 11.27 -21.70
CA THR A 125 -26.82 11.29 -20.85
C THR A 125 -27.94 12.12 -21.52
N THR A 126 -27.62 13.27 -22.11
CA THR A 126 -28.56 14.09 -22.87
C THR A 126 -29.12 13.30 -24.06
N GLN A 127 -28.25 12.61 -24.84
CA GLN A 127 -28.73 11.80 -25.95
C GLN A 127 -29.65 10.67 -25.48
N LEU A 128 -29.39 10.05 -24.33
CA LEU A 128 -30.25 9.02 -23.74
C LEU A 128 -31.66 9.53 -23.44
N TYR A 129 -31.78 10.71 -22.86
CA TYR A 129 -33.06 11.24 -22.34
C TYR A 129 -33.80 12.15 -23.32
N GLU A 130 -33.12 12.85 -24.20
CA GLU A 130 -33.72 13.88 -25.04
C GLU A 130 -33.86 13.44 -26.49
N HIS A 131 -32.89 12.67 -27.02
CA HIS A 131 -32.93 12.25 -28.42
C HIS A 131 -33.88 11.09 -28.63
N GLN A 132 -34.62 11.08 -29.77
CA GLN A 132 -35.61 10.05 -30.09
C GLN A 132 -35.00 8.63 -30.17
N GLU A 133 -33.82 8.49 -30.80
CA GLU A 133 -33.09 7.24 -30.87
C GLU A 133 -32.64 6.76 -29.49
N GLY A 134 -32.13 7.67 -28.63
CA GLY A 134 -31.73 7.35 -27.27
C GLY A 134 -32.86 6.81 -26.39
N LYS A 135 -34.07 7.41 -26.54
CA LYS A 135 -35.28 6.93 -25.87
C LYS A 135 -35.69 5.56 -26.39
N ALA A 136 -35.75 5.41 -27.71
CA ALA A 136 -36.25 4.19 -28.35
C ALA A 136 -35.31 2.98 -28.20
N ALA A 137 -33.99 3.18 -28.18
CA ALA A 137 -33.00 2.12 -28.07
C ALA A 137 -32.36 2.08 -26.69
N GLY A 138 -31.81 3.18 -26.18
CA GLY A 138 -31.03 3.21 -24.95
C GLY A 138 -31.88 3.05 -23.69
N LEU A 139 -32.90 3.90 -23.48
CA LEU A 139 -33.81 3.78 -22.33
C LEU A 139 -34.58 2.46 -22.35
N ARG A 140 -35.03 2.03 -23.52
CA ARG A 140 -35.70 0.74 -23.66
C ARG A 140 -34.82 -0.41 -23.24
N TYR A 141 -33.54 -0.42 -23.63
CA TYR A 141 -32.57 -1.43 -23.21
C TYR A 141 -32.41 -1.48 -21.69
N PHE A 142 -32.28 -0.33 -21.03
CA PHE A 142 -32.15 -0.26 -19.58
C PHE A 142 -33.45 -0.69 -18.88
N ALA A 143 -34.61 -0.32 -19.44
CA ALA A 143 -35.90 -0.73 -18.91
C ALA A 143 -36.13 -2.26 -19.05
N GLU A 144 -35.80 -2.86 -20.23
CA GLU A 144 -35.84 -4.31 -20.45
C GLU A 144 -34.91 -5.07 -19.50
N ARG A 145 -33.81 -4.43 -19.02
CA ARG A 145 -32.94 -4.95 -17.97
C ARG A 145 -33.43 -4.67 -16.56
N GLY A 146 -34.57 -4.01 -16.39
CA GLY A 146 -35.14 -3.69 -15.08
C GLY A 146 -34.43 -2.58 -14.32
N PHE A 147 -33.59 -1.76 -15.00
CA PHE A 147 -32.94 -0.64 -14.33
C PHE A 147 -33.93 0.49 -14.09
N ARG A 148 -33.97 0.98 -12.83
CA ARG A 148 -34.78 2.10 -12.43
C ARG A 148 -34.15 3.43 -12.88
N GLU A 149 -34.98 4.44 -13.03
CA GLU A 149 -34.52 5.76 -13.50
C GLU A 149 -33.52 6.39 -12.51
N ASP A 150 -33.74 6.26 -11.21
CA ASP A 150 -32.84 6.72 -10.15
C ASP A 150 -31.45 6.07 -10.28
N THR A 151 -31.42 4.77 -10.57
CA THR A 151 -30.18 4.02 -10.80
C THR A 151 -29.45 4.45 -12.07
N ILE A 152 -30.19 4.63 -13.19
CA ILE A 152 -29.64 5.11 -14.46
C ILE A 152 -29.00 6.51 -14.28
N ARG A 153 -29.66 7.40 -13.53
CA ARG A 153 -29.15 8.74 -13.22
C ARG A 153 -27.96 8.68 -12.26
N LYS A 154 -28.02 7.84 -11.21
CA LYS A 154 -26.94 7.68 -10.23
C LYS A 154 -25.62 7.25 -10.89
N PHE A 155 -25.71 6.24 -11.77
CA PHE A 155 -24.55 5.74 -12.53
C PHE A 155 -24.21 6.58 -13.78
N GLN A 156 -24.97 7.66 -14.05
CA GLN A 156 -24.78 8.60 -15.16
C GLN A 156 -24.74 7.90 -16.52
N LEU A 157 -25.57 6.88 -16.70
CA LEU A 157 -25.63 6.08 -17.91
C LEU A 157 -26.04 6.93 -19.11
N GLY A 158 -25.62 6.54 -20.30
CA GLY A 158 -25.82 7.33 -21.51
C GLY A 158 -26.09 6.48 -22.75
N TYR A 159 -26.26 7.17 -23.88
CA TYR A 159 -26.38 6.56 -25.19
C TYR A 159 -25.57 7.35 -26.22
N SER A 160 -24.86 6.65 -27.08
CA SER A 160 -24.16 7.21 -28.24
C SER A 160 -24.94 6.89 -29.50
N LEU A 161 -25.32 7.92 -30.25
CA LEU A 161 -26.15 7.80 -31.49
C LEU A 161 -25.47 6.88 -32.52
N ASP A 162 -26.29 6.16 -33.33
CA ASP A 162 -25.78 5.35 -34.40
C ASP A 162 -25.46 6.17 -35.67
N GLN A 163 -24.72 7.24 -35.44
CA GLN A 163 -24.20 8.11 -36.49
C GLN A 163 -22.66 8.09 -36.44
N ARG A 164 -22.04 8.31 -37.60
CA ARG A 164 -20.61 8.13 -37.78
C ARG A 164 -19.77 9.06 -36.87
N ASP A 165 -20.20 10.32 -36.75
CA ASP A 165 -19.42 11.45 -36.21
C ASP A 165 -20.29 12.44 -35.41
N ALA A 166 -21.37 11.98 -34.79
CA ALA A 166 -22.34 12.82 -34.09
C ALA A 166 -21.68 13.49 -32.86
N LEU A 167 -20.95 12.72 -32.02
CA LEU A 167 -20.22 13.21 -30.88
C LEU A 167 -19.10 14.16 -31.34
N TYR A 168 -18.33 13.78 -32.36
CA TYR A 168 -17.24 14.60 -32.88
C TYR A 168 -17.74 15.99 -33.32
N LYS A 169 -18.83 16.04 -34.10
CA LYS A 169 -19.42 17.32 -34.54
C LYS A 169 -19.96 18.13 -33.40
N ALA A 170 -20.60 17.52 -32.43
CA ALA A 170 -21.10 18.21 -31.24
C ALA A 170 -19.95 18.77 -30.38
N ALA A 171 -18.89 17.99 -30.16
CA ALA A 171 -17.73 18.38 -29.40
C ALA A 171 -16.99 19.57 -30.04
N THR A 172 -16.73 19.49 -31.35
CA THR A 172 -16.03 20.56 -32.08
C THR A 172 -16.86 21.82 -32.15
N LYS A 173 -18.19 21.72 -32.31
CA LYS A 173 -19.11 22.85 -32.21
C LYS A 173 -19.09 23.52 -30.82
N SER A 174 -18.84 22.71 -29.77
CA SER A 174 -18.70 23.19 -28.39
C SER A 174 -17.28 23.68 -28.06
N GLY A 175 -16.36 23.74 -29.04
CA GLY A 175 -15.02 24.28 -28.91
C GLY A 175 -13.97 23.31 -28.42
N TYR A 176 -14.28 22.00 -28.31
CA TYR A 176 -13.32 20.98 -27.92
C TYR A 176 -12.40 20.61 -29.08
N LYS A 177 -11.08 20.49 -28.79
CA LYS A 177 -10.08 20.15 -29.81
C LYS A 177 -10.13 18.66 -30.13
N LYS A 178 -9.97 18.32 -31.42
CA LYS A 178 -9.91 16.95 -31.95
C LYS A 178 -8.87 16.11 -31.19
N GLU A 179 -7.70 16.66 -30.93
CA GLU A 179 -6.60 16.00 -30.23
C GLU A 179 -7.02 15.38 -28.88
N PHE A 180 -7.79 16.07 -28.05
CA PHE A 180 -8.23 15.53 -26.75
C PHE A 180 -9.33 14.48 -26.91
N LEU A 181 -10.16 14.57 -27.95
CA LEU A 181 -11.14 13.52 -28.29
C LEU A 181 -10.45 12.23 -28.73
N GLU A 182 -9.33 12.33 -29.44
CA GLU A 182 -8.50 11.20 -29.84
C GLU A 182 -7.73 10.60 -28.64
N LYS A 183 -7.03 11.45 -27.85
CA LYS A 183 -6.28 11.05 -26.65
C LYS A 183 -7.16 10.32 -25.62
N THR A 184 -8.41 10.73 -25.46
CA THR A 184 -9.39 10.09 -24.56
C THR A 184 -10.07 8.87 -25.19
N GLY A 185 -9.84 8.62 -26.48
CA GLY A 185 -10.45 7.54 -27.23
C GLY A 185 -11.96 7.66 -27.44
N LEU A 186 -12.50 8.86 -27.38
CA LEU A 186 -13.90 9.14 -27.72
C LEU A 186 -14.14 9.01 -29.24
N VAL A 187 -13.13 9.35 -30.04
CA VAL A 187 -13.14 9.23 -31.48
C VAL A 187 -11.95 8.43 -31.99
N ILE A 188 -12.06 7.91 -33.20
CA ILE A 188 -11.02 7.24 -33.97
C ILE A 188 -10.74 8.07 -35.20
N ALA A 189 -9.52 8.59 -35.33
CA ALA A 189 -9.05 9.26 -36.52
C ALA A 189 -8.39 8.26 -37.47
N TYR A 190 -8.54 8.48 -38.78
CA TYR A 190 -7.96 7.70 -39.84
C TYR A 190 -6.98 8.56 -40.64
N ASP A 191 -6.01 7.92 -41.27
CA ASP A 191 -4.97 8.59 -42.08
C ASP A 191 -5.53 9.40 -43.25
N ASN A 192 -6.72 9.03 -43.73
CA ASN A 192 -7.45 9.78 -44.76
C ASN A 192 -8.19 11.01 -44.26
N GLY A 193 -7.97 11.43 -43.03
CA GLY A 193 -8.61 12.59 -42.37
C GLY A 193 -10.05 12.33 -41.88
N GLY A 194 -10.59 11.13 -42.07
CA GLY A 194 -11.90 10.75 -41.54
C GLY A 194 -11.87 10.56 -40.02
N VAL A 195 -13.02 10.86 -39.36
CA VAL A 195 -13.21 10.65 -37.93
C VAL A 195 -14.48 9.84 -37.69
N ASN A 196 -14.42 8.86 -36.82
CA ASN A 196 -15.58 8.09 -36.38
C ASN A 196 -15.71 8.13 -34.86
N ASP A 197 -16.93 8.22 -34.34
CA ASP A 197 -17.24 8.04 -32.93
C ASP A 197 -17.00 6.58 -32.54
N ARG A 198 -16.15 6.36 -31.49
CA ARG A 198 -15.80 5.00 -31.03
C ARG A 198 -16.99 4.22 -30.52
N PHE A 199 -17.91 4.91 -29.83
CA PHE A 199 -19.03 4.29 -29.12
C PHE A 199 -20.35 4.28 -29.93
N ARG A 200 -20.31 4.52 -31.23
CA ARG A 200 -21.48 4.62 -32.09
C ARG A 200 -22.48 3.48 -31.87
N GLY A 201 -23.77 3.80 -31.70
CA GLY A 201 -24.88 2.87 -31.54
C GLY A 201 -24.83 2.04 -30.25
N ARG A 202 -24.26 2.56 -29.18
CA ARG A 202 -24.03 1.86 -27.90
C ARG A 202 -24.66 2.56 -26.73
N VAL A 203 -25.11 1.78 -25.76
CA VAL A 203 -25.33 2.28 -24.38
C VAL A 203 -24.00 2.47 -23.68
N ILE A 204 -23.88 3.51 -22.86
CA ILE A 204 -22.63 4.01 -22.31
C ILE A 204 -22.61 3.85 -20.79
N PHE A 205 -21.49 3.35 -20.27
CA PHE A 205 -21.17 3.16 -18.87
C PHE A 205 -19.94 4.01 -18.52
N PRO A 206 -20.10 5.17 -17.86
CA PRO A 206 -18.97 6.01 -17.46
C PRO A 206 -18.14 5.35 -16.38
N VAL A 207 -16.81 5.36 -16.51
CA VAL A 207 -15.86 4.87 -15.52
C VAL A 207 -15.37 6.05 -14.69
N HIS A 208 -15.51 5.95 -13.36
CA HIS A 208 -15.18 7.03 -12.43
C HIS A 208 -13.93 6.67 -11.61
N THR A 209 -13.07 7.64 -11.40
CA THR A 209 -12.02 7.56 -10.36
C THR A 209 -12.64 7.51 -8.97
N LEU A 210 -11.84 7.24 -7.95
CA LEU A 210 -12.25 7.34 -6.53
C LEU A 210 -12.83 8.71 -6.16
N SER A 211 -12.38 9.78 -6.80
CA SER A 211 -12.88 11.15 -6.59
C SER A 211 -14.13 11.50 -7.40
N GLY A 212 -14.65 10.56 -8.20
CA GLY A 212 -15.86 10.75 -9.01
C GLY A 212 -15.64 11.47 -10.34
N LYS A 213 -14.40 11.68 -10.78
CA LYS A 213 -14.10 12.21 -12.12
C LYS A 213 -14.26 11.11 -13.16
N VAL A 214 -14.92 11.40 -14.28
CA VAL A 214 -15.05 10.45 -15.39
C VAL A 214 -13.75 10.40 -16.19
N VAL A 215 -13.14 9.21 -16.26
CA VAL A 215 -11.84 9.01 -16.93
C VAL A 215 -11.95 8.16 -18.18
N ALA A 216 -13.00 7.33 -18.32
CA ALA A 216 -13.21 6.43 -19.44
C ALA A 216 -14.67 6.07 -19.60
N PHE A 217 -14.97 5.31 -20.65
CA PHE A 217 -16.30 4.80 -20.95
C PHE A 217 -16.24 3.34 -21.40
N GLY A 218 -17.24 2.57 -20.98
CA GLY A 218 -17.60 1.29 -21.60
C GLY A 218 -18.82 1.48 -22.49
N GLY A 219 -18.85 0.81 -23.63
CA GLY A 219 -19.99 0.89 -24.55
C GLY A 219 -20.47 -0.48 -24.99
N ARG A 220 -21.75 -0.82 -24.75
CA ARG A 220 -22.38 -2.07 -25.20
C ARG A 220 -23.22 -1.82 -26.42
N VAL A 221 -23.00 -2.62 -27.51
CA VAL A 221 -23.79 -2.57 -28.72
C VAL A 221 -25.18 -3.16 -28.48
N LEU A 222 -26.22 -2.56 -29.07
CA LEU A 222 -27.58 -3.04 -28.94
C LEU A 222 -28.02 -3.91 -30.15
N LYS A 223 -27.45 -3.68 -31.33
CA LYS A 223 -27.71 -4.50 -32.52
C LYS A 223 -26.94 -5.82 -32.44
N LYS A 224 -27.59 -6.93 -32.71
CA LYS A 224 -26.94 -8.24 -32.87
C LYS A 224 -26.24 -8.27 -34.22
N ASP A 225 -24.93 -8.10 -34.22
CA ASP A 225 -24.06 -8.28 -35.38
C ASP A 225 -22.86 -9.11 -34.92
N GLU A 226 -22.67 -10.28 -35.54
CA GLU A 226 -21.59 -11.21 -35.16
C GLU A 226 -20.18 -10.65 -35.40
N LYS A 227 -20.05 -9.62 -36.26
CA LYS A 227 -18.80 -8.97 -36.60
C LYS A 227 -18.43 -7.85 -35.64
N THR A 228 -19.36 -7.41 -34.79
CA THR A 228 -19.16 -6.25 -33.90
C THR A 228 -18.99 -6.70 -32.46
N ALA A 229 -17.88 -6.31 -31.81
CA ALA A 229 -17.63 -6.62 -30.41
C ALA A 229 -18.78 -6.14 -29.51
N LYS A 230 -19.31 -7.05 -28.67
CA LYS A 230 -20.42 -6.79 -27.74
C LYS A 230 -20.14 -5.60 -26.85
N TYR A 231 -18.91 -5.51 -26.27
CA TYR A 231 -18.42 -4.42 -25.47
C TYR A 231 -17.18 -3.79 -26.08
N VAL A 232 -17.06 -2.48 -25.99
CA VAL A 232 -15.88 -1.69 -26.35
C VAL A 232 -15.59 -0.75 -25.18
N ASN A 233 -14.32 -0.65 -24.76
CA ASN A 233 -13.87 0.24 -23.71
C ASN A 233 -13.00 1.36 -24.29
N SER A 234 -12.84 2.47 -23.55
CA SER A 234 -11.82 3.46 -23.83
C SER A 234 -10.43 2.80 -23.85
N PRO A 235 -9.52 3.24 -24.72
CA PRO A 235 -8.12 2.83 -24.68
C PRO A 235 -7.40 3.38 -23.44
N GLU A 236 -6.19 2.89 -23.19
CA GLU A 236 -5.27 3.50 -22.21
C GLU A 236 -4.99 4.96 -22.60
N SER A 237 -4.88 5.82 -21.59
CA SER A 237 -4.57 7.25 -21.78
C SER A 237 -3.86 7.81 -20.54
N GLU A 238 -3.40 9.06 -20.61
CA GLU A 238 -2.78 9.76 -19.48
C GLU A 238 -3.71 9.91 -18.25
N ILE A 239 -5.01 9.80 -18.43
CA ILE A 239 -6.01 9.90 -17.35
C ILE A 239 -6.68 8.58 -17.01
N TYR A 240 -6.49 7.52 -17.79
CA TYR A 240 -7.12 6.22 -17.61
C TYR A 240 -6.14 5.07 -17.79
N HIS A 241 -5.93 4.33 -16.73
CA HIS A 241 -5.18 3.07 -16.75
C HIS A 241 -6.12 1.97 -16.27
N LYS A 242 -6.57 1.12 -17.20
CA LYS A 242 -7.55 0.06 -16.94
C LYS A 242 -7.11 -0.89 -15.82
N SER A 243 -5.80 -1.10 -15.69
CA SER A 243 -5.20 -1.93 -14.64
C SER A 243 -5.32 -1.33 -13.24
N ASN A 244 -5.65 -0.05 -13.10
CA ASN A 244 -5.72 0.66 -11.83
C ASN A 244 -7.12 1.17 -11.48
N GLU A 245 -8.11 0.90 -12.33
CA GLU A 245 -9.49 1.37 -12.14
C GLU A 245 -10.45 0.20 -11.98
N LEU A 246 -11.47 0.40 -11.15
CA LEU A 246 -12.56 -0.55 -10.93
C LEU A 246 -13.90 0.15 -11.21
N TYR A 247 -14.75 -0.46 -12.01
CA TYR A 247 -16.08 0.08 -12.22
C TYR A 247 -16.91 -0.01 -10.94
N GLY A 248 -17.62 1.06 -10.64
CA GLY A 248 -18.48 1.14 -9.45
C GLY A 248 -17.78 1.59 -8.18
N ILE A 249 -16.44 1.63 -8.12
CA ILE A 249 -15.68 1.93 -6.88
C ILE A 249 -16.05 3.29 -6.25
N TYR A 250 -16.34 4.31 -7.07
CA TYR A 250 -16.79 5.62 -6.57
C TYR A 250 -18.06 5.52 -5.75
N PHE A 251 -19.03 4.72 -6.21
CA PHE A 251 -20.31 4.52 -5.54
C PHE A 251 -20.21 3.53 -4.38
N ALA A 252 -19.31 2.54 -4.48
CA ALA A 252 -19.17 1.44 -3.54
C ALA A 252 -18.30 1.75 -2.32
N LYS A 253 -17.35 2.69 -2.40
CA LYS A 253 -16.28 2.90 -1.40
C LYS A 253 -16.80 3.03 0.04
N GLN A 254 -17.87 3.78 0.27
CA GLN A 254 -18.45 3.95 1.62
C GLN A 254 -19.14 2.68 2.11
N ALA A 255 -19.87 2.00 1.22
CA ALA A 255 -20.53 0.74 1.55
C ALA A 255 -19.51 -0.38 1.82
N ILE A 256 -18.39 -0.43 1.10
CA ILE A 256 -17.27 -1.35 1.35
C ILE A 256 -16.71 -1.15 2.76
N VAL A 257 -16.38 0.09 3.13
CA VAL A 257 -15.86 0.41 4.47
C VAL A 257 -16.87 0.05 5.55
N LYS A 258 -18.16 0.42 5.35
CA LYS A 258 -19.22 0.14 6.33
C LYS A 258 -19.47 -1.35 6.54
N ALA A 259 -19.42 -2.14 5.46
CA ALA A 259 -19.65 -3.58 5.49
C ALA A 259 -18.37 -4.38 5.83
N ASP A 260 -17.20 -3.73 5.83
CA ASP A 260 -15.87 -4.35 5.86
C ASP A 260 -15.77 -5.54 4.87
N ARG A 261 -16.33 -5.35 3.67
CA ARG A 261 -16.38 -6.35 2.61
C ARG A 261 -16.58 -5.69 1.26
N CYS A 262 -15.88 -6.23 0.24
CA CYS A 262 -16.06 -5.89 -1.17
C CYS A 262 -16.60 -7.09 -1.95
N PHE A 263 -17.63 -6.90 -2.77
CA PHE A 263 -18.04 -7.87 -3.80
C PHE A 263 -17.36 -7.55 -5.10
N LEU A 264 -16.76 -8.55 -5.72
CA LEU A 264 -16.13 -8.45 -7.04
C LEU A 264 -16.95 -9.25 -8.06
N VAL A 265 -17.32 -8.59 -9.15
CA VAL A 265 -18.03 -9.17 -10.30
C VAL A 265 -17.29 -8.84 -11.60
N GLU A 266 -17.76 -9.35 -12.74
CA GLU A 266 -17.06 -9.19 -14.03
C GLU A 266 -17.48 -7.93 -14.79
N GLY A 267 -18.76 -7.58 -14.82
CA GLY A 267 -19.31 -6.63 -15.76
C GLY A 267 -19.98 -5.39 -15.19
N TYR A 268 -20.23 -4.43 -16.05
CA TYR A 268 -20.89 -3.17 -15.72
C TYR A 268 -22.32 -3.39 -15.21
N THR A 269 -23.06 -4.26 -15.88
CA THR A 269 -24.47 -4.54 -15.57
C THR A 269 -24.62 -5.23 -14.23
N ASP A 270 -23.67 -6.10 -13.87
CA ASP A 270 -23.66 -6.84 -12.62
C ASP A 270 -23.56 -5.88 -11.43
N VAL A 271 -22.63 -4.91 -11.51
CA VAL A 271 -22.49 -3.86 -10.51
C VAL A 271 -23.79 -3.07 -10.35
N ILE A 272 -24.39 -2.65 -11.47
CA ILE A 272 -25.58 -1.81 -11.42
C ILE A 272 -26.78 -2.57 -10.84
N SER A 273 -26.98 -3.83 -11.26
CA SER A 273 -28.08 -4.68 -10.78
C SER A 273 -27.95 -5.02 -9.30
N MET A 274 -26.75 -5.41 -8.85
CA MET A 274 -26.47 -5.68 -7.44
C MET A 274 -26.65 -4.42 -6.60
N HIS A 275 -26.12 -3.29 -7.05
CA HIS A 275 -26.29 -2.02 -6.36
C HIS A 275 -27.78 -1.64 -6.24
N GLN A 276 -28.56 -1.80 -7.31
CA GLN A 276 -30.00 -1.55 -7.30
C GLN A 276 -30.75 -2.51 -6.36
N ALA A 277 -30.28 -3.76 -6.25
CA ALA A 277 -30.81 -4.76 -5.31
C ALA A 277 -30.35 -4.51 -3.85
N GLY A 278 -29.63 -3.42 -3.55
CA GLY A 278 -29.19 -3.05 -2.20
C GLY A 278 -27.82 -3.58 -1.79
N VAL A 279 -27.09 -4.27 -2.67
CA VAL A 279 -25.69 -4.68 -2.46
C VAL A 279 -24.79 -3.59 -3.04
N GLU A 280 -24.60 -2.51 -2.27
CA GLU A 280 -23.90 -1.31 -2.75
C GLU A 280 -22.36 -1.44 -2.74
N ASN A 281 -21.80 -2.38 -1.97
CA ASN A 281 -20.36 -2.62 -1.83
C ASN A 281 -19.80 -3.54 -2.94
N VAL A 282 -20.19 -3.30 -4.19
CA VAL A 282 -19.85 -4.11 -5.37
C VAL A 282 -19.06 -3.32 -6.40
N VAL A 283 -18.03 -3.97 -6.99
CA VAL A 283 -17.16 -3.42 -8.05
C VAL A 283 -16.92 -4.45 -9.14
N ALA A 284 -16.50 -3.99 -10.32
CA ALA A 284 -16.13 -4.89 -11.43
C ALA A 284 -14.77 -4.56 -12.03
N SER A 285 -14.06 -5.62 -12.48
CA SER A 285 -12.82 -5.52 -13.27
C SER A 285 -13.04 -5.08 -14.71
N SER A 286 -14.31 -5.13 -15.18
CA SER A 286 -14.80 -4.63 -16.48
C SER A 286 -14.14 -5.26 -17.73
N GLY A 287 -14.11 -6.60 -17.76
CA GLY A 287 -13.66 -7.37 -18.94
C GLY A 287 -12.15 -7.45 -19.10
N THR A 288 -11.43 -7.45 -17.96
CA THR A 288 -10.03 -7.84 -17.85
C THR A 288 -9.85 -8.83 -16.72
N ALA A 289 -8.81 -9.66 -16.79
CA ALA A 289 -8.33 -10.36 -15.60
C ALA A 289 -8.01 -9.34 -14.50
N LEU A 290 -8.29 -9.70 -13.27
CA LEU A 290 -7.98 -8.88 -12.10
C LEU A 290 -6.49 -8.57 -12.03
N THR A 291 -6.14 -7.32 -11.76
CA THR A 291 -4.76 -6.84 -11.73
C THR A 291 -4.34 -6.44 -10.32
N GLN A 292 -3.03 -6.39 -10.07
CA GLN A 292 -2.47 -5.97 -8.80
C GLN A 292 -2.86 -4.52 -8.42
N GLY A 293 -2.98 -3.63 -9.43
CA GLY A 293 -3.45 -2.25 -9.20
C GLY A 293 -4.89 -2.20 -8.69
N GLN A 294 -5.77 -3.00 -9.27
CA GLN A 294 -7.17 -3.13 -8.86
C GLN A 294 -7.31 -3.77 -7.46
N ILE A 295 -6.49 -4.79 -7.17
CA ILE A 295 -6.45 -5.42 -5.83
C ILE A 295 -6.04 -4.41 -4.77
N ARG A 296 -4.96 -3.68 -4.98
CA ARG A 296 -4.52 -2.62 -4.06
C ARG A 296 -5.57 -1.53 -3.87
N LEU A 297 -6.37 -1.25 -4.90
CA LEU A 297 -7.46 -0.30 -4.81
C LEU A 297 -8.56 -0.78 -3.86
N ILE A 298 -8.94 -2.06 -3.90
CA ILE A 298 -9.90 -2.66 -2.96
C ILE A 298 -9.30 -2.73 -1.55
N HIS A 299 -8.03 -3.16 -1.44
CA HIS A 299 -7.33 -3.35 -0.17
C HIS A 299 -7.19 -2.06 0.66
N ARG A 300 -7.31 -0.88 0.03
CA ARG A 300 -7.41 0.40 0.75
C ARG A 300 -8.64 0.51 1.65
N PHE A 301 -9.70 -0.22 1.35
CA PHE A 301 -11.00 -0.10 2.03
C PHE A 301 -11.31 -1.31 2.91
N THR A 302 -10.90 -2.50 2.51
CA THR A 302 -11.12 -3.75 3.23
C THR A 302 -10.12 -4.81 2.81
N SER A 303 -9.81 -5.74 3.73
CA SER A 303 -9.07 -6.96 3.41
C SER A 303 -10.00 -8.14 3.05
N ASN A 304 -11.33 -7.96 3.11
CA ASN A 304 -12.31 -9.02 2.89
C ASN A 304 -12.98 -8.86 1.53
N ILE A 305 -12.79 -9.83 0.64
CA ILE A 305 -13.37 -9.84 -0.70
C ILE A 305 -14.20 -11.10 -0.92
N THR A 306 -15.37 -10.93 -1.51
CA THR A 306 -16.20 -12.04 -1.98
C THR A 306 -16.37 -11.94 -3.49
N VAL A 307 -15.89 -12.94 -4.21
CA VAL A 307 -15.97 -12.97 -5.67
C VAL A 307 -17.21 -13.75 -6.09
N LEU A 308 -18.05 -13.14 -6.92
CA LEU A 308 -19.22 -13.79 -7.49
C LEU A 308 -18.91 -14.20 -8.92
N TYR A 309 -19.12 -15.46 -9.20
CA TYR A 309 -18.90 -16.04 -10.52
C TYR A 309 -20.18 -16.59 -11.13
N ASP A 310 -20.22 -16.51 -12.47
CA ASP A 310 -21.21 -17.20 -13.26
C ASP A 310 -21.10 -18.70 -13.02
N GLY A 311 -22.21 -19.42 -12.96
CA GLY A 311 -22.24 -20.86 -12.68
C GLY A 311 -21.69 -21.75 -13.79
N ASP A 312 -20.96 -21.21 -14.77
CA ASP A 312 -20.40 -21.97 -15.89
C ASP A 312 -18.94 -22.39 -15.68
N ALA A 313 -18.50 -23.46 -16.37
CA ALA A 313 -17.17 -24.00 -16.27
C ALA A 313 -16.06 -23.04 -16.75
N ALA A 314 -16.36 -22.06 -17.58
CA ALA A 314 -15.40 -21.06 -18.07
C ALA A 314 -15.17 -19.97 -17.01
N GLY A 315 -16.24 -19.51 -16.35
CA GLY A 315 -16.20 -18.60 -15.23
C GLY A 315 -15.37 -19.17 -14.07
N ILE A 316 -15.57 -20.44 -13.72
CA ILE A 316 -14.82 -21.13 -12.67
C ILE A 316 -13.30 -21.15 -12.97
N LYS A 317 -12.89 -21.45 -14.21
CA LYS A 317 -11.46 -21.45 -14.59
C LYS A 317 -10.84 -20.05 -14.61
N ALA A 318 -11.60 -19.03 -14.97
CA ALA A 318 -11.18 -17.64 -14.90
C ALA A 318 -11.00 -17.19 -13.45
N ALA A 319 -11.91 -17.64 -12.57
CA ALA A 319 -11.88 -17.48 -11.13
C ALA A 319 -10.57 -17.90 -10.52
N LEU A 320 -10.18 -19.14 -10.75
CA LEU A 320 -9.01 -19.75 -10.14
C LEU A 320 -7.70 -18.97 -10.39
N ARG A 321 -7.59 -18.30 -11.55
CA ARG A 321 -6.37 -17.53 -11.90
C ARG A 321 -6.27 -16.14 -11.24
N GLY A 322 -7.40 -15.46 -11.06
CA GLY A 322 -7.43 -14.11 -10.47
C GLY A 322 -7.28 -14.11 -8.94
N ILE A 323 -7.70 -15.21 -8.31
CA ILE A 323 -7.73 -15.28 -6.83
C ILE A 323 -6.35 -15.47 -6.21
N ASP A 324 -5.44 -16.16 -6.91
CA ASP A 324 -4.06 -16.30 -6.41
C ASP A 324 -3.40 -14.94 -6.17
N LEU A 325 -3.68 -13.93 -6.99
CA LEU A 325 -3.21 -12.55 -6.79
C LEU A 325 -3.81 -11.88 -5.55
N LEU A 326 -5.07 -12.17 -5.25
CA LEU A 326 -5.74 -11.66 -4.03
C LEU A 326 -5.12 -12.25 -2.76
N LEU A 327 -4.86 -13.56 -2.78
CA LEU A 327 -4.21 -14.27 -1.67
C LEU A 327 -2.76 -13.81 -1.47
N GLU A 328 -2.03 -13.55 -2.56
CA GLU A 328 -0.65 -13.03 -2.52
C GLU A 328 -0.59 -11.62 -1.89
N ASP A 329 -1.62 -10.80 -2.10
CA ASP A 329 -1.76 -9.46 -1.48
C ASP A 329 -2.31 -9.54 -0.03
N GLY A 330 -2.52 -10.74 0.51
CA GLY A 330 -2.96 -10.98 1.89
C GLY A 330 -4.45 -10.73 2.14
N MET A 331 -5.29 -10.80 1.11
CA MET A 331 -6.72 -10.64 1.25
C MET A 331 -7.42 -11.94 1.71
N ASN A 332 -8.49 -11.80 2.48
CA ASN A 332 -9.41 -12.88 2.86
C ASN A 332 -10.41 -13.10 1.74
N VAL A 333 -10.29 -14.20 1.00
CA VAL A 333 -11.07 -14.43 -0.22
C VAL A 333 -12.17 -15.45 0.02
N LYS A 334 -13.39 -15.04 -0.24
CA LYS A 334 -14.56 -15.92 -0.32
C LYS A 334 -15.10 -15.96 -1.74
N VAL A 335 -15.79 -17.03 -2.08
CA VAL A 335 -16.39 -17.27 -3.38
C VAL A 335 -17.86 -17.60 -3.21
N VAL A 336 -18.68 -17.09 -4.11
CA VAL A 336 -20.07 -17.48 -4.28
C VAL A 336 -20.25 -17.93 -5.72
N LEU A 337 -20.70 -19.17 -5.90
CA LEU A 337 -21.20 -19.65 -7.20
C LEU A 337 -22.68 -19.38 -7.28
N LEU A 338 -23.09 -18.76 -8.38
CA LEU A 338 -24.52 -18.62 -8.70
C LEU A 338 -25.06 -19.92 -9.27
N PRO A 339 -26.38 -20.15 -9.21
CA PRO A 339 -27.02 -21.31 -9.84
C PRO A 339 -26.74 -21.38 -11.35
N ASP A 340 -26.76 -22.59 -11.89
CA ASP A 340 -26.51 -22.82 -13.33
C ASP A 340 -27.33 -21.91 -14.26
N GLY A 341 -26.63 -21.22 -15.15
CA GLY A 341 -27.22 -20.28 -16.11
C GLY A 341 -27.57 -18.89 -15.55
N GLU A 342 -27.22 -18.60 -14.31
CA GLU A 342 -27.37 -17.27 -13.70
C GLU A 342 -26.05 -16.53 -13.70
N ASP A 343 -26.10 -15.23 -14.04
CA ASP A 343 -25.08 -14.24 -13.79
C ASP A 343 -25.55 -13.29 -12.65
N PRO A 344 -24.67 -12.46 -12.06
CA PRO A 344 -25.07 -11.55 -10.98
C PRO A 344 -26.20 -10.58 -11.37
N ASP A 345 -26.27 -10.16 -12.65
CA ASP A 345 -27.33 -9.31 -13.18
C ASP A 345 -28.68 -10.04 -13.20
N SER A 346 -28.73 -11.24 -13.75
CA SER A 346 -29.97 -12.03 -13.85
C SER A 346 -30.48 -12.44 -12.46
N PHE A 347 -29.57 -12.84 -11.59
CA PHE A 347 -29.89 -13.24 -10.20
C PHE A 347 -30.43 -12.07 -9.38
N ALA A 348 -29.77 -10.89 -9.46
CA ALA A 348 -30.21 -9.69 -8.76
C ALA A 348 -31.60 -9.19 -9.23
N ARG A 349 -31.97 -9.45 -10.48
CA ARG A 349 -33.30 -9.10 -11.01
C ARG A 349 -34.43 -10.02 -10.52
N LYS A 350 -34.11 -11.28 -10.23
CA LYS A 350 -35.09 -12.29 -9.77
C LYS A 350 -35.34 -12.24 -8.26
N HIS A 351 -34.39 -11.67 -7.49
CA HIS A 351 -34.42 -11.70 -6.03
C HIS A 351 -34.42 -10.29 -5.46
N ASN A 352 -35.12 -10.11 -4.34
CA ASN A 352 -35.02 -8.85 -3.59
C ASN A 352 -33.72 -8.80 -2.75
N ALA A 353 -33.39 -7.63 -2.20
CA ALA A 353 -32.17 -7.40 -1.41
C ALA A 353 -31.96 -8.41 -0.28
N SER A 354 -33.04 -8.75 0.44
CA SER A 354 -32.98 -9.69 1.57
C SER A 354 -32.72 -11.12 1.11
N GLN A 355 -33.37 -11.55 0.03
CA GLN A 355 -33.15 -12.87 -0.56
C GLN A 355 -31.76 -13.01 -1.15
N PHE A 356 -31.26 -11.96 -1.81
CA PHE A 356 -29.91 -11.93 -2.36
C PHE A 356 -28.85 -12.02 -1.25
N ALA A 357 -29.00 -11.22 -0.20
CA ALA A 357 -28.08 -11.24 0.96
C ALA A 357 -28.12 -12.60 1.68
N GLU A 358 -29.30 -13.19 1.85
CA GLU A 358 -29.45 -14.52 2.45
C GLU A 358 -28.81 -15.61 1.60
N PHE A 359 -29.00 -15.58 0.26
CA PHE A 359 -28.34 -16.50 -0.65
C PHE A 359 -26.81 -16.43 -0.55
N ILE A 360 -26.24 -15.21 -0.55
CA ILE A 360 -24.81 -15.02 -0.35
C ILE A 360 -24.37 -15.64 0.98
N ARG A 361 -25.05 -15.35 2.07
CA ARG A 361 -24.71 -15.83 3.41
C ARG A 361 -24.70 -17.36 3.51
N GLN A 362 -25.61 -18.03 2.81
CA GLN A 362 -25.73 -19.50 2.80
C GLN A 362 -24.70 -20.18 1.88
N ASN A 363 -24.32 -19.53 0.79
CA ASN A 363 -23.52 -20.13 -0.27
C ASN A 363 -22.07 -19.60 -0.34
N GLU A 364 -21.74 -18.58 0.46
CA GLU A 364 -20.36 -18.13 0.49
C GLU A 364 -19.44 -19.15 1.13
N THR A 365 -18.37 -19.49 0.43
CA THR A 365 -17.39 -20.48 0.85
C THR A 365 -16.01 -19.87 0.78
N ASP A 366 -15.14 -20.21 1.73
CA ASP A 366 -13.71 -19.89 1.64
C ASP A 366 -13.10 -20.46 0.35
N PHE A 367 -12.23 -19.66 -0.29
CA PHE A 367 -11.70 -20.03 -1.60
C PHE A 367 -10.89 -21.34 -1.58
N ILE A 368 -10.06 -21.57 -0.58
CA ILE A 368 -9.25 -22.79 -0.47
C ILE A 368 -10.17 -24.01 -0.35
N ARG A 369 -11.20 -23.91 0.48
CA ARG A 369 -12.23 -24.97 0.60
C ARG A 369 -12.95 -25.21 -0.72
N PHE A 370 -13.35 -24.13 -1.37
CA PHE A 370 -14.03 -24.20 -2.66
C PHE A 370 -13.15 -24.88 -3.72
N LYS A 371 -11.91 -24.41 -3.87
CA LYS A 371 -10.95 -24.95 -4.83
C LYS A 371 -10.68 -26.44 -4.55
N THR A 372 -10.46 -26.78 -3.28
CA THR A 372 -10.17 -28.16 -2.88
C THR A 372 -11.34 -29.10 -3.21
N ARG A 373 -12.57 -28.73 -2.88
CA ARG A 373 -13.76 -29.54 -3.21
C ARG A 373 -13.93 -29.73 -4.70
N LEU A 374 -13.92 -28.61 -5.45
CA LEU A 374 -14.07 -28.63 -6.91
C LEU A 374 -13.08 -29.56 -7.59
N LEU A 375 -11.83 -29.48 -7.19
CA LEU A 375 -10.76 -30.27 -7.77
C LEU A 375 -10.80 -31.74 -7.32
N LEU A 376 -11.24 -32.04 -6.07
CA LEU A 376 -11.46 -33.40 -5.58
C LEU A 376 -12.57 -34.11 -6.37
N ASP A 377 -13.68 -33.39 -6.64
CA ASP A 377 -14.80 -33.92 -7.42
C ASP A 377 -14.37 -34.25 -8.87
N ASP A 378 -13.53 -33.39 -9.50
CA ASP A 378 -13.01 -33.62 -10.86
C ASP A 378 -11.94 -34.74 -10.92
N ALA A 379 -11.12 -34.91 -9.88
CA ALA A 379 -10.09 -35.93 -9.82
C ALA A 379 -10.64 -37.35 -9.56
N GLY A 380 -11.77 -37.45 -8.86
CA GLY A 380 -12.34 -38.73 -8.45
C GLY A 380 -11.34 -39.63 -7.71
N THR A 381 -11.21 -40.88 -8.15
CA THR A 381 -10.28 -41.88 -7.57
C THR A 381 -8.95 -42.02 -8.32
N ASP A 382 -8.71 -41.20 -9.39
CA ASP A 382 -7.49 -41.27 -10.19
C ASP A 382 -6.28 -40.71 -9.42
N PRO A 383 -5.25 -41.54 -9.09
CA PRO A 383 -4.09 -41.10 -8.30
C PRO A 383 -3.26 -40.00 -8.99
N ILE A 384 -3.17 -40.01 -10.34
CA ILE A 384 -2.38 -39.02 -11.08
C ILE A 384 -3.07 -37.65 -11.02
N LYS A 385 -4.38 -37.62 -11.24
CA LYS A 385 -5.17 -36.39 -11.11
C LYS A 385 -5.16 -35.85 -9.69
N ARG A 386 -5.29 -36.74 -8.67
CA ARG A 386 -5.20 -36.35 -7.26
C ARG A 386 -3.83 -35.75 -6.92
N SER A 387 -2.73 -36.30 -7.42
CA SER A 387 -1.39 -35.74 -7.20
C SER A 387 -1.23 -34.35 -7.84
N ALA A 388 -1.72 -34.17 -9.07
CA ALA A 388 -1.70 -32.86 -9.74
C ALA A 388 -2.53 -31.81 -8.98
N LEU A 389 -3.69 -32.19 -8.48
CA LEU A 389 -4.58 -31.39 -7.66
C LEU A 389 -3.90 -30.94 -6.35
N ILE A 390 -3.30 -31.89 -5.62
CA ILE A 390 -2.58 -31.62 -4.38
C ILE A 390 -1.48 -30.59 -4.63
N SER A 391 -0.70 -30.76 -5.70
CA SER A 391 0.36 -29.83 -6.08
C SER A 391 -0.19 -28.41 -6.39
N ASP A 392 -1.38 -28.30 -7.00
CA ASP A 392 -2.00 -27.02 -7.30
C ASP A 392 -2.50 -26.31 -6.03
N ILE A 393 -3.11 -27.06 -5.11
CA ILE A 393 -3.56 -26.51 -3.82
C ILE A 393 -2.36 -26.07 -2.97
N ILE A 394 -1.30 -26.88 -2.90
CA ILE A 394 -0.06 -26.55 -2.18
C ILE A 394 0.53 -25.22 -2.71
N ARG A 395 0.56 -25.02 -4.03
CA ARG A 395 1.01 -23.75 -4.64
C ARG A 395 0.16 -22.58 -4.19
N THR A 396 -1.16 -22.74 -4.20
CA THR A 396 -2.08 -21.68 -3.74
C THR A 396 -1.90 -21.36 -2.26
N VAL A 397 -1.75 -22.37 -1.40
CA VAL A 397 -1.50 -22.15 0.04
C VAL A 397 -0.12 -21.50 0.28
N ALA A 398 0.91 -21.87 -0.50
CA ALA A 398 2.25 -21.31 -0.38
C ALA A 398 2.32 -19.80 -0.70
N ILE A 399 1.37 -19.26 -1.47
CA ILE A 399 1.31 -17.83 -1.82
C ILE A 399 0.86 -16.98 -0.62
N ILE A 400 0.09 -17.52 0.32
CA ILE A 400 -0.46 -16.79 1.47
C ILE A 400 0.68 -16.22 2.33
N PRO A 401 0.76 -14.88 2.52
CA PRO A 401 1.88 -14.28 3.25
C PRO A 401 1.85 -14.52 4.76
N ASP A 402 0.65 -14.56 5.36
CA ASP A 402 0.49 -14.77 6.81
C ASP A 402 0.76 -16.21 7.21
N ASN A 403 1.71 -16.40 8.16
CA ASN A 403 2.14 -17.75 8.60
C ASN A 403 1.05 -18.51 9.34
N ILE A 404 0.22 -17.79 10.13
CA ILE A 404 -0.84 -18.43 10.95
C ILE A 404 -1.98 -18.86 10.03
N ALA A 405 -2.45 -17.98 9.16
CA ALA A 405 -3.48 -18.31 8.17
C ALA A 405 -3.03 -19.48 7.30
N ARG A 406 -1.80 -19.48 6.83
CA ARG A 406 -1.23 -20.56 6.01
C ARG A 406 -1.21 -21.91 6.76
N SER A 407 -0.80 -21.92 8.03
CA SER A 407 -0.80 -23.16 8.84
C SER A 407 -2.23 -23.70 9.05
N LEU A 408 -3.20 -22.81 9.26
CA LEU A 408 -4.61 -23.22 9.38
C LEU A 408 -5.14 -23.82 8.07
N TYR A 409 -4.81 -23.24 6.91
CA TYR A 409 -5.18 -23.81 5.61
C TYR A 409 -4.46 -25.13 5.31
N ILE A 410 -3.18 -25.30 5.69
CA ILE A 410 -2.47 -26.58 5.55
C ILE A 410 -3.21 -27.67 6.33
N ARG A 411 -3.56 -27.42 7.59
CA ARG A 411 -4.29 -28.35 8.43
C ARG A 411 -5.66 -28.71 7.85
N GLU A 412 -6.39 -27.71 7.35
CA GLU A 412 -7.68 -27.93 6.71
C GLU A 412 -7.57 -28.77 5.43
N CYS A 413 -6.61 -28.43 4.57
CA CYS A 413 -6.32 -29.20 3.35
C CYS A 413 -5.88 -30.65 3.68
N SER A 414 -5.07 -30.85 4.72
CA SER A 414 -4.69 -32.17 5.23
C SER A 414 -5.92 -33.04 5.53
N THR A 415 -6.89 -32.46 6.27
CA THR A 415 -8.14 -33.14 6.63
C THR A 415 -9.00 -33.43 5.40
N MET A 416 -9.13 -32.49 4.46
CA MET A 416 -9.99 -32.64 3.28
C MET A 416 -9.44 -33.62 2.24
N MET A 417 -8.12 -33.68 2.11
CA MET A 417 -7.44 -34.53 1.12
C MET A 417 -6.97 -35.87 1.67
N GLU A 418 -7.10 -36.07 3.00
CA GLU A 418 -6.62 -37.26 3.74
C GLU A 418 -5.11 -37.48 3.57
N ILE A 419 -4.32 -36.39 3.69
CA ILE A 419 -2.87 -36.39 3.56
C ILE A 419 -2.25 -35.89 4.86
N ASP A 420 -1.08 -36.44 5.20
CA ASP A 420 -0.31 -36.03 6.39
C ASP A 420 0.02 -34.53 6.36
N GLU A 421 -0.24 -33.82 7.47
CA GLU A 421 -0.03 -32.38 7.61
C GLU A 421 1.45 -32.00 7.44
N MET A 422 2.38 -32.83 7.96
CA MET A 422 3.82 -32.59 7.86
C MET A 422 4.32 -32.67 6.43
N LEU A 423 3.74 -33.58 5.63
CA LEU A 423 4.07 -33.69 4.21
C LEU A 423 3.66 -32.43 3.47
N LEU A 424 2.44 -31.93 3.69
CA LEU A 424 1.97 -30.69 3.08
C LEU A 424 2.80 -29.48 3.52
N LEU A 425 3.13 -29.38 4.80
CA LEU A 425 3.97 -28.30 5.35
C LEU A 425 5.35 -28.26 4.68
N ASN A 426 5.99 -29.44 4.54
CA ASN A 426 7.31 -29.54 3.90
C ASN A 426 7.26 -29.10 2.43
N GLU A 427 6.25 -29.50 1.66
CA GLU A 427 6.12 -29.11 0.26
C GLU A 427 5.80 -27.62 0.11
N VAL A 428 4.94 -27.05 0.99
CA VAL A 428 4.68 -25.59 1.03
C VAL A 428 5.98 -24.81 1.31
N ASN A 429 6.77 -25.25 2.29
CA ASN A 429 8.04 -24.60 2.63
C ASN A 429 9.05 -24.68 1.49
N LYS A 430 9.16 -25.83 0.82
CA LYS A 430 10.01 -26.01 -0.36
C LYS A 430 9.65 -25.06 -1.52
N ILE A 431 8.35 -24.90 -1.81
CA ILE A 431 7.90 -23.94 -2.85
C ILE A 431 8.28 -22.51 -2.45
N ARG A 432 8.15 -22.14 -1.18
CA ARG A 432 8.49 -20.81 -0.69
C ARG A 432 9.99 -20.51 -0.78
N LEU A 433 10.83 -21.45 -0.33
CA LEU A 433 12.28 -21.33 -0.44
C LEU A 433 12.71 -21.16 -1.89
N ASN A 434 12.21 -22.00 -2.80
CA ASN A 434 12.48 -21.90 -4.24
C ASN A 434 12.02 -20.57 -4.84
N LYS A 435 10.91 -19.97 -4.35
CA LYS A 435 10.43 -18.65 -4.80
C LYS A 435 11.37 -17.53 -4.30
N GLU A 436 11.83 -17.61 -3.06
CA GLU A 436 12.76 -16.65 -2.46
C GLU A 436 14.13 -16.69 -3.16
N GLU A 437 14.66 -17.88 -3.46
CA GLU A 437 15.92 -18.07 -4.21
C GLU A 437 15.83 -17.53 -5.64
N ARG A 438 14.71 -17.78 -6.34
CA ARG A 438 14.49 -17.24 -7.68
C ARG A 438 14.39 -15.72 -7.70
N GLN A 439 13.77 -15.10 -6.69
CA GLN A 439 13.69 -13.65 -6.56
C GLN A 439 15.05 -13.03 -6.20
N ALA A 440 15.89 -13.74 -5.43
CA ALA A 440 17.24 -13.30 -5.12
C ALA A 440 18.20 -13.40 -6.34
N ASN A 441 17.95 -14.35 -7.24
CA ASN A 441 18.79 -14.63 -8.41
C ASN A 441 18.27 -14.00 -9.72
N THR A 442 17.19 -13.25 -9.71
CA THR A 442 16.71 -12.53 -10.90
C THR A 442 17.49 -11.22 -10.98
N PRO A 443 18.39 -11.02 -11.96
CA PRO A 443 18.97 -9.71 -12.18
C PRO A 443 17.83 -8.75 -12.49
N SER A 444 17.76 -7.66 -11.77
CA SER A 444 16.80 -6.59 -12.04
C SER A 444 16.98 -6.16 -13.49
N SER A 445 16.05 -6.55 -14.36
CA SER A 445 16.02 -6.03 -15.72
C SER A 445 15.94 -4.52 -15.64
N PRO A 446 16.80 -3.78 -16.33
CA PRO A 446 16.74 -2.34 -16.31
C PRO A 446 15.37 -1.93 -16.87
N ILE A 447 14.65 -1.12 -16.11
CA ILE A 447 13.48 -0.39 -16.58
C ILE A 447 13.91 0.32 -17.86
N PRO A 448 13.20 0.20 -19.01
CA PRO A 448 13.56 0.95 -20.20
C PRO A 448 13.53 2.44 -19.83
N ALA A 449 14.70 3.02 -19.69
CA ALA A 449 14.87 4.45 -19.49
C ALA A 449 14.41 5.13 -20.78
N THR A 450 13.29 5.80 -20.74
CA THR A 450 13.01 6.89 -21.68
C THR A 450 14.17 7.88 -21.58
N PRO A 451 14.80 8.30 -22.66
CA PRO A 451 15.96 9.17 -22.61
C PRO A 451 15.55 10.52 -22.02
N ILE A 452 15.97 10.76 -20.78
CA ILE A 452 15.94 12.10 -20.18
C ILE A 452 17.14 12.82 -20.81
N ASN A 453 16.89 13.76 -21.71
CA ASN A 453 17.88 14.67 -22.25
C ASN A 453 18.35 15.58 -21.11
N ILE A 454 19.52 15.29 -20.57
CA ILE A 454 20.23 16.14 -19.61
C ILE A 454 21.01 17.16 -20.43
N PRO A 455 20.86 18.48 -20.17
CA PRO A 455 21.68 19.48 -20.86
C PRO A 455 23.15 19.32 -20.44
N GLU A 456 24.03 19.30 -21.42
CA GLU A 456 25.50 19.31 -21.27
C GLU A 456 25.94 20.50 -20.41
N TYR A 457 26.68 20.22 -19.34
CA TYR A 457 27.48 21.22 -18.64
C TYR A 457 28.88 21.31 -19.27
N PRO A 458 29.47 22.50 -19.32
CA PRO A 458 30.78 22.68 -19.97
C PRO A 458 31.91 22.03 -19.17
N ASP A 459 32.87 21.48 -19.92
CA ASP A 459 34.06 20.76 -19.50
C ASP A 459 34.90 21.49 -18.44
N ILE A 460 35.23 20.79 -17.37
CA ILE A 460 36.28 21.15 -16.42
C ILE A 460 37.55 20.32 -16.82
N PRO A 461 38.70 20.92 -17.13
CA PRO A 461 39.88 20.17 -17.52
C PRO A 461 40.54 19.50 -16.31
N GLY A 462 40.72 18.19 -16.36
CA GLY A 462 41.70 17.52 -15.49
C GLY A 462 41.30 16.20 -14.85
N TYR A 463 40.32 15.45 -15.36
CA TYR A 463 40.01 14.12 -14.82
C TYR A 463 40.27 13.00 -15.82
N GLN A 464 41.19 12.07 -15.50
CA GLN A 464 41.44 10.84 -16.27
C GLN A 464 40.81 9.64 -15.52
N PRO A 465 40.06 8.77 -16.20
CA PRO A 465 39.52 7.54 -15.61
C PRO A 465 40.55 6.39 -15.66
N TYR A 466 40.54 5.56 -14.60
CA TYR A 466 41.32 4.32 -14.52
C TYR A 466 40.63 3.17 -15.27
N PRO A 467 41.36 2.16 -15.78
CA PRO A 467 40.82 1.10 -16.62
C PRO A 467 40.20 -0.06 -15.82
N GLU A 468 39.18 -0.65 -16.41
CA GLU A 468 38.48 -1.87 -15.94
C GLU A 468 39.38 -3.12 -16.11
N GLU A 469 39.49 -3.92 -15.05
CA GLU A 469 40.01 -5.29 -15.14
C GLU A 469 38.83 -6.31 -15.08
N THR A 470 38.82 -7.14 -16.12
CA THR A 470 37.97 -8.31 -16.32
C THR A 470 38.35 -9.45 -15.38
N LEU A 471 37.39 -10.07 -14.69
CA LEU A 471 37.58 -11.37 -14.04
C LEU A 471 36.55 -12.40 -14.50
N ALA A 472 37.10 -13.60 -14.75
CA ALA A 472 36.52 -14.73 -15.42
C ALA A 472 35.63 -15.60 -14.53
N GLU A 473 34.77 -16.38 -15.21
CA GLU A 473 33.87 -17.43 -14.71
C GLU A 473 34.60 -18.61 -14.05
N GLN A 474 33.99 -19.22 -13.03
CA GLN A 474 34.12 -20.67 -12.76
C GLN A 474 32.91 -21.29 -12.01
N PRO A 475 32.76 -22.65 -11.98
CA PRO A 475 31.50 -23.34 -12.17
C PRO A 475 30.90 -23.98 -10.91
N GLN A 476 29.66 -24.49 -11.10
CA GLN A 476 28.74 -25.14 -10.14
C GLN A 476 29.21 -26.50 -9.63
N GLU A 477 28.93 -26.82 -8.36
CA GLU A 477 28.70 -28.18 -7.89
C GLU A 477 27.60 -28.29 -6.84
N SER A 478 26.96 -29.48 -6.80
CA SER A 478 25.66 -29.81 -6.18
C SER A 478 25.77 -30.41 -4.76
N PRO A 479 24.65 -30.65 -4.02
CA PRO A 479 24.58 -30.78 -2.57
C PRO A 479 24.46 -32.20 -2.04
N LEU A 480 24.67 -32.40 -0.74
CA LEU A 480 24.25 -33.59 0.02
C LEU A 480 23.71 -33.23 1.43
N PRO A 481 22.98 -34.16 2.11
CA PRO A 481 21.86 -33.88 2.98
C PRO A 481 22.13 -33.97 4.51
N PRO A 482 21.09 -33.79 5.37
CA PRO A 482 21.21 -33.39 6.77
C PRO A 482 21.12 -34.56 7.76
N ASP A 483 21.49 -34.33 9.01
CA ASP A 483 20.96 -35.11 10.12
C ASP A 483 20.96 -34.42 11.49
N ASN A 484 19.84 -34.58 12.16
CA ASN A 484 19.48 -34.87 13.56
C ASN A 484 19.60 -33.83 14.70
N THR A 485 18.41 -33.45 15.13
CA THR A 485 17.70 -33.54 16.44
C THR A 485 18.41 -33.20 17.75
N ILE A 486 17.82 -32.23 18.48
CA ILE A 486 17.79 -32.13 19.95
C ILE A 486 16.39 -31.66 20.41
N PRO A 487 15.75 -32.28 21.44
CA PRO A 487 14.39 -31.97 21.88
C PRO A 487 14.29 -30.81 22.87
N PRO A 488 13.10 -30.23 23.05
CA PRO A 488 12.87 -29.08 23.93
C PRO A 488 12.68 -29.46 25.40
N PRO A 489 12.96 -28.57 26.35
CA PRO A 489 12.72 -28.79 27.78
C PRO A 489 11.25 -28.54 28.17
N PRO A 490 10.78 -29.13 29.31
CA PRO A 490 9.40 -29.11 29.76
C PRO A 490 8.99 -27.83 30.48
N PRO A 491 7.67 -27.55 30.62
CA PRO A 491 7.14 -26.33 31.21
C PRO A 491 7.15 -26.33 32.73
N GLU A 492 7.45 -25.17 33.32
CA GLU A 492 7.38 -24.95 34.78
C GLU A 492 6.00 -24.45 35.23
N GLU A 493 5.52 -25.01 36.32
CA GLU A 493 4.24 -24.71 37.01
C GLU A 493 4.32 -23.40 37.79
N TYR A 494 3.26 -22.66 37.75
CA TYR A 494 3.01 -21.44 38.56
C TYR A 494 2.35 -21.78 39.87
N SER A 495 2.86 -21.22 40.99
CA SER A 495 2.11 -21.08 42.26
C SER A 495 2.14 -19.60 42.71
N PRO A 496 1.04 -19.09 43.29
CA PRO A 496 0.98 -17.71 43.73
C PRO A 496 1.32 -17.55 45.21
N ASP A 497 2.04 -16.52 45.62
CA ASP A 497 1.67 -15.68 46.77
C ASP A 497 2.68 -14.57 47.10
N ASP A 498 2.08 -13.47 47.58
CA ASP A 498 2.50 -12.44 48.49
C ASP A 498 3.59 -11.38 48.21
N GLY A 499 3.08 -10.18 48.04
CA GLY A 499 3.29 -8.98 48.87
C GLY A 499 4.68 -8.38 49.03
N GLY A 500 4.96 -7.25 48.34
CA GLY A 500 6.10 -6.39 48.72
C GLY A 500 6.47 -5.38 47.63
N GLY A 501 6.00 -4.14 47.77
CA GLY A 501 6.22 -3.08 46.80
C GLY A 501 7.70 -2.66 46.66
N SER A 502 8.18 -2.81 45.46
CA SER A 502 9.28 -2.02 44.93
C SER A 502 8.99 -1.68 43.50
N ILE A 503 9.12 -0.41 43.14
CA ILE A 503 8.87 0.14 41.82
C ILE A 503 9.85 -0.51 40.83
N PRO A 504 9.40 -1.22 39.80
CA PRO A 504 10.29 -1.79 38.79
C PRO A 504 10.90 -0.62 37.96
N PRO A 505 12.15 -0.78 37.48
CA PRO A 505 12.74 0.13 36.49
C PRO A 505 11.86 0.14 35.23
N PRO A 506 11.86 1.25 34.47
CA PRO A 506 11.05 1.33 33.24
C PRO A 506 11.40 0.16 32.32
N ALA A 507 10.38 -0.57 31.94
CA ALA A 507 10.50 -1.69 31.03
C ALA A 507 11.17 -1.23 29.72
N PRO A 508 12.03 -2.06 29.12
CA PRO A 508 12.62 -1.76 27.82
C PRO A 508 11.51 -1.52 26.81
N PHE A 509 11.68 -0.48 26.01
CA PHE A 509 10.76 -0.05 24.98
C PHE A 509 10.49 -1.22 24.00
N THR A 510 9.30 -1.79 24.06
CA THR A 510 8.79 -2.63 22.98
C THR A 510 8.26 -1.72 21.88
N PRO A 511 8.82 -1.75 20.66
CA PRO A 511 8.30 -0.96 19.56
C PRO A 511 6.85 -1.35 19.30
N PRO A 512 5.97 -0.40 18.90
CA PRO A 512 4.57 -0.69 18.60
C PRO A 512 4.50 -1.78 17.52
N ALA A 513 3.86 -2.90 17.86
CA ALA A 513 3.52 -3.93 16.90
C ALA A 513 2.65 -3.33 15.79
N ASN A 514 3.06 -3.48 14.53
CA ASN A 514 2.44 -3.05 13.28
C ASN A 514 2.92 -1.70 12.71
N ILE A 515 4.19 -1.69 12.26
CA ILE A 515 4.58 -0.89 11.11
C ILE A 515 4.55 -1.85 9.92
N PRO A 516 3.75 -1.62 8.86
CA PRO A 516 3.83 -2.44 7.66
C PRO A 516 5.13 -2.09 6.93
N VAL A 517 6.17 -2.86 7.21
CA VAL A 517 7.45 -2.81 6.50
C VAL A 517 7.46 -3.95 5.50
N GLY A 518 7.83 -3.63 4.26
CA GLY A 518 7.96 -4.60 3.16
C GLY A 518 8.99 -5.71 3.42
N PRO A 519 9.20 -6.63 2.48
CA PRO A 519 9.59 -8.02 2.66
C PRO A 519 11.06 -8.31 3.00
N LYS A 520 11.69 -7.60 3.91
CA LYS A 520 12.86 -8.06 4.72
C LYS A 520 13.02 -7.10 5.88
N ARG A 521 12.57 -7.50 7.07
CA ARG A 521 12.87 -6.76 8.29
C ARG A 521 14.36 -6.83 8.55
N SER A 522 15.00 -5.67 8.72
CA SER A 522 16.37 -5.59 9.22
C SER A 522 16.47 -6.31 10.57
N PRO A 523 17.50 -7.11 10.84
CA PRO A 523 17.70 -7.70 12.15
C PRO A 523 17.86 -6.64 13.28
N TYR A 524 18.08 -5.39 12.91
CA TYR A 524 18.25 -4.23 13.81
C TYR A 524 17.22 -3.11 13.61
N GLU A 525 16.10 -3.41 12.93
CA GLU A 525 15.02 -2.43 12.66
C GLU A 525 14.54 -1.68 13.92
N ALA A 526 14.47 -2.35 15.06
CA ALA A 526 14.05 -1.74 16.30
C ALA A 526 15.01 -0.60 16.74
N TYR A 527 16.30 -0.77 16.51
CA TYR A 527 17.33 0.21 16.84
C TYR A 527 17.36 1.36 15.82
N GLU A 528 17.14 1.03 14.51
CA GLU A 528 16.96 2.06 13.47
C GLU A 528 15.76 2.97 13.79
N VAL A 529 14.64 2.38 14.21
CA VAL A 529 13.43 3.13 14.61
C VAL A 529 13.69 4.00 15.85
N ALA A 530 14.47 3.51 16.83
CA ALA A 530 14.82 4.27 18.01
C ALA A 530 15.65 5.52 17.66
N LEU A 531 16.68 5.39 16.82
CA LEU A 531 17.46 6.52 16.32
C LEU A 531 16.63 7.47 15.46
N LEU A 532 15.81 6.94 14.55
CA LEU A 532 14.94 7.74 13.69
C LEU A 532 13.93 8.56 14.52
N ARG A 533 13.50 8.06 15.67
CA ARG A 533 12.65 8.80 16.59
C ARG A 533 13.31 10.09 17.06
N TYR A 534 14.60 10.06 17.41
CA TYR A 534 15.35 11.27 17.81
C TYR A 534 15.55 12.21 16.62
N ILE A 535 15.84 11.69 15.45
CA ILE A 535 15.96 12.48 14.21
C ILE A 535 14.66 13.23 13.92
N VAL A 536 13.52 12.55 13.99
CA VAL A 536 12.20 13.14 13.67
C VAL A 536 11.73 14.11 14.75
N ARG A 537 12.07 13.88 16.03
CA ARG A 537 11.63 14.74 17.15
C ARG A 537 12.54 15.94 17.37
N TYR A 538 13.85 15.76 17.20
CA TYR A 538 14.87 16.68 17.68
C TYR A 538 16.01 16.91 16.68
N GLY A 539 15.86 16.54 15.42
CA GLY A 539 16.93 16.53 14.41
C GLY A 539 17.64 17.85 14.21
N GLU A 540 16.96 18.97 14.40
CA GLU A 540 17.48 20.33 14.31
C GLU A 540 18.13 20.83 15.62
N ARG A 541 17.93 20.14 16.77
CA ARG A 541 18.45 20.57 18.05
C ARG A 541 19.96 20.43 18.13
N ILE A 542 20.59 21.36 18.82
CA ILE A 542 22.03 21.30 19.11
C ILE A 542 22.27 20.16 20.12
N LEU A 543 23.15 19.24 19.76
CA LEU A 543 23.57 18.13 20.60
C LEU A 543 24.87 18.49 21.32
N PHE A 544 25.87 19.07 20.59
CA PHE A 544 27.14 19.53 21.13
C PHE A 544 27.48 20.92 20.62
N GLN A 545 28.09 21.69 21.47
CA GLN A 545 28.68 22.98 21.12
C GLN A 545 30.01 23.12 21.87
N TYR A 546 31.08 23.36 21.11
CA TYR A 546 32.42 23.59 21.67
C TYR A 546 33.21 24.53 20.76
N THR A 547 34.23 25.18 21.31
CA THR A 547 35.16 25.99 20.53
C THR A 547 36.36 25.11 20.13
N ASP A 548 36.63 24.99 18.86
CA ASP A 548 37.77 24.24 18.34
C ASP A 548 39.07 24.95 18.75
N GLU A 549 39.97 24.22 19.41
CA GLU A 549 41.21 24.79 19.97
C GLU A 549 42.24 25.18 18.90
N GLU A 550 42.16 24.57 17.68
CA GLU A 550 43.09 24.85 16.57
C GLU A 550 42.62 26.01 15.71
N THR A 551 41.31 26.10 15.43
CA THR A 551 40.71 27.12 14.56
C THR A 551 40.12 28.30 15.29
N ASN A 552 39.91 28.17 16.62
CA ASN A 552 39.21 29.13 17.48
C ASN A 552 37.80 29.49 16.96
N GLU A 553 37.15 28.55 16.25
CA GLU A 553 35.77 28.68 15.76
C GLU A 553 34.81 27.88 16.64
N ASP A 554 33.61 28.41 16.84
CA ASP A 554 32.55 27.69 17.55
C ASP A 554 31.93 26.62 16.63
N VAL A 555 32.13 25.35 17.00
CA VAL A 555 31.57 24.19 16.32
C VAL A 555 30.24 23.82 16.99
N VAL A 556 29.20 23.80 16.19
CA VAL A 556 27.85 23.40 16.60
C VAL A 556 27.45 22.12 15.80
N ILE A 557 27.18 21.05 16.54
CA ILE A 557 26.75 19.77 15.98
C ILE A 557 25.30 19.50 16.39
N ARG A 558 24.44 19.21 15.41
CA ARG A 558 23.02 18.92 15.63
C ARG A 558 22.76 17.42 15.68
N VAL A 559 21.61 17.01 16.25
CA VAL A 559 21.25 15.60 16.46
C VAL A 559 21.33 14.79 15.16
N SER A 560 20.73 15.26 14.07
CA SER A 560 20.73 14.54 12.80
C SER A 560 22.11 14.47 12.15
N GLU A 561 22.90 15.54 12.22
CA GLU A 561 24.29 15.57 11.75
C GLU A 561 25.17 14.58 12.52
N TYR A 562 25.04 14.58 13.84
CA TYR A 562 25.82 13.69 14.70
C TYR A 562 25.53 12.22 14.40
N ILE A 563 24.25 11.84 14.33
CA ILE A 563 23.87 10.45 14.05
C ILE A 563 24.42 10.02 12.70
N ARG A 564 24.26 10.84 11.64
CA ARG A 564 24.79 10.52 10.31
C ARG A 564 26.31 10.40 10.32
N SER A 565 27.02 11.38 10.85
CA SER A 565 28.49 11.39 10.87
C SER A 565 29.09 10.23 11.67
N GLU A 566 28.46 9.85 12.78
CA GLU A 566 28.89 8.72 13.59
C GLU A 566 28.66 7.36 12.90
N LEU A 567 27.60 7.23 12.12
CA LEU A 567 27.36 6.05 11.31
C LEU A 567 28.33 5.99 10.12
N GLU A 568 28.52 7.09 9.39
CA GLU A 568 29.46 7.18 8.28
C GLU A 568 30.90 6.92 8.71
N ARG A 569 31.33 7.41 9.88
CA ARG A 569 32.66 7.18 10.42
C ARG A 569 32.98 5.69 10.64
N ASP A 570 31.97 4.89 10.99
CA ASP A 570 32.11 3.46 11.21
C ASP A 570 31.66 2.62 10.00
N ASP A 571 31.50 3.24 8.81
CA ASP A 571 31.02 2.62 7.58
C ASP A 571 29.66 1.93 7.74
N LEU A 572 28.77 2.55 8.53
CA LEU A 572 27.42 2.07 8.81
C LEU A 572 26.38 2.97 8.17
N THR A 573 25.21 2.40 7.88
CA THR A 573 24.04 3.15 7.41
C THR A 573 22.77 2.43 7.83
N PHE A 574 21.63 3.10 7.79
CA PHE A 574 20.35 2.42 7.97
C PHE A 574 20.10 1.42 6.84
N TYR A 575 19.69 0.22 7.20
CA TYR A 575 19.35 -0.85 6.27
C TYR A 575 18.03 -0.56 5.53
N THR A 576 17.06 0.07 6.23
CA THR A 576 15.74 0.39 5.68
C THR A 576 15.84 1.64 4.80
N PRO A 577 15.60 1.56 3.47
CA PRO A 577 15.79 2.69 2.55
C PRO A 577 15.00 3.94 2.93
N LEU A 578 13.76 3.78 3.44
CA LEU A 578 12.93 4.88 3.91
C LEU A 578 13.57 5.61 5.11
N PHE A 579 14.14 4.86 6.07
CA PHE A 579 14.77 5.43 7.26
C PHE A 579 16.06 6.17 6.90
N LYS A 580 16.84 5.59 5.97
CA LYS A 580 18.03 6.23 5.41
C LYS A 580 17.69 7.56 4.75
N SER A 581 16.70 7.58 3.86
CA SER A 581 16.26 8.81 3.19
C SER A 581 15.84 9.88 4.19
N MET A 582 15.09 9.52 5.24
CA MET A 582 14.68 10.48 6.28
C MET A 582 15.87 11.01 7.10
N MET A 583 16.85 10.17 7.40
CA MET A 583 18.09 10.59 8.08
C MET A 583 18.87 11.58 7.22
N ASP A 584 19.10 11.25 5.95
CA ASP A 584 19.85 12.08 5.01
C ASP A 584 19.16 13.45 4.82
N GLU A 585 17.84 13.47 4.60
CA GLU A 585 17.06 14.70 4.49
C GLU A 585 17.13 15.57 5.75
N ALA A 586 17.07 14.96 6.94
CA ALA A 586 17.17 15.70 8.20
C ALA A 586 18.56 16.32 8.37
N ALA A 587 19.62 15.56 8.09
CA ALA A 587 20.98 16.04 8.24
C ALA A 587 21.33 17.14 7.22
N ASP A 588 20.85 17.04 5.99
CA ASP A 588 21.07 18.05 4.95
C ASP A 588 20.31 19.36 5.22
N ARG A 589 19.17 19.28 5.93
CA ARG A 589 18.28 20.44 6.17
C ARG A 589 18.39 21.03 7.56
N CYS A 590 19.00 20.36 8.53
CA CYS A 590 18.98 20.79 9.94
C CYS A 590 19.57 22.18 10.19
N ARG A 591 20.44 22.69 9.30
CA ARG A 591 21.01 24.05 9.35
C ARG A 591 20.19 25.09 8.59
N SER A 592 19.18 24.67 7.83
CA SER A 592 18.33 25.61 7.08
C SER A 592 17.50 26.46 8.03
N GLU A 593 17.36 27.76 7.71
CA GLU A 593 16.56 28.68 8.49
C GLU A 593 15.08 28.23 8.56
N GLY A 594 14.54 28.13 9.77
CA GLY A 594 13.16 27.71 10.01
C GLY A 594 12.90 26.20 9.90
N PHE A 595 13.92 25.36 9.69
CA PHE A 595 13.73 23.91 9.67
C PHE A 595 13.44 23.38 11.07
N ILE A 596 12.32 22.67 11.21
CA ILE A 596 11.90 21.93 12.42
C ILE A 596 11.57 20.53 11.97
N ALA A 597 12.36 19.54 12.39
CA ALA A 597 12.31 18.16 11.88
C ALA A 597 10.91 17.53 12.02
N ASN A 598 10.28 17.62 13.19
CA ASN A 598 8.97 17.05 13.41
C ASN A 598 7.89 17.66 12.51
N ARG A 599 7.91 18.97 12.29
CA ARG A 599 6.99 19.68 11.40
C ARG A 599 7.23 19.29 9.94
N TYR A 600 8.49 19.24 9.53
CA TYR A 600 8.91 18.88 8.18
C TYR A 600 8.43 17.47 7.81
N PHE A 601 8.74 16.46 8.63
CA PHE A 601 8.36 15.08 8.34
C PHE A 601 6.86 14.80 8.48
N LEU A 602 6.16 15.50 9.38
CA LEU A 602 4.70 15.42 9.46
C LEU A 602 4.01 16.01 8.21
N ALA A 603 4.59 17.04 7.62
CA ALA A 603 4.07 17.70 6.43
C ALA A 603 4.59 17.11 5.11
N HIS A 604 5.42 16.07 5.17
CA HIS A 604 6.08 15.51 4.00
C HIS A 604 5.07 15.00 2.95
N PRO A 605 5.29 15.27 1.63
CA PRO A 605 4.37 14.87 0.57
C PRO A 605 4.18 13.35 0.43
N ASP A 606 5.21 12.56 0.79
CA ASP A 606 5.11 11.09 0.82
C ASP A 606 4.29 10.66 2.04
N PRO A 607 3.13 10.00 1.83
CA PRO A 607 2.28 9.51 2.92
C PRO A 607 2.97 8.51 3.85
N ASN A 608 3.98 7.77 3.36
CA ASN A 608 4.71 6.79 4.19
C ASN A 608 5.61 7.50 5.18
N VAL A 609 6.32 8.54 4.75
CA VAL A 609 7.16 9.40 5.60
C VAL A 609 6.31 10.07 6.67
N SER A 610 5.24 10.74 6.28
CA SER A 610 4.37 11.45 7.22
C SER A 610 3.67 10.52 8.21
N ARG A 611 3.19 9.36 7.77
CA ARG A 611 2.59 8.34 8.64
C ARG A 611 3.62 7.81 9.65
N LEU A 612 4.84 7.52 9.21
CA LEU A 612 5.93 7.08 10.08
C LEU A 612 6.28 8.17 11.11
N ALA A 613 6.44 9.41 10.68
CA ALA A 613 6.68 10.55 11.57
C ALA A 613 5.56 10.70 12.61
N ALA A 614 4.29 10.62 12.22
CA ALA A 614 3.16 10.66 13.14
C ALA A 614 3.21 9.51 14.16
N ASN A 615 3.66 8.32 13.73
CA ASN A 615 3.84 7.18 14.62
C ASN A 615 4.96 7.40 15.65
N LEU A 616 6.09 7.97 15.23
CA LEU A 616 7.24 8.23 16.09
C LEU A 616 7.01 9.39 17.09
N ILE A 617 6.15 10.34 16.73
CA ILE A 617 5.81 11.50 17.58
C ILE A 617 4.66 11.17 18.57
N SER A 618 3.76 10.25 18.20
CA SER A 618 2.56 9.96 18.99
C SER A 618 2.86 9.13 20.23
N GLU A 619 2.27 9.51 21.35
CA GLU A 619 2.31 8.78 22.62
C GLU A 619 0.93 8.35 23.05
N LYS A 620 0.75 7.07 23.41
CA LYS A 620 -0.54 6.51 23.86
C LYS A 620 -0.90 6.99 25.27
N TYR A 621 0.11 7.20 26.12
CA TYR A 621 -0.05 7.62 27.49
C TYR A 621 0.73 8.89 27.73
N GLN A 622 0.09 9.87 28.33
CA GLN A 622 0.74 11.09 28.83
C GLN A 622 0.67 11.10 30.35
N LEU A 623 1.71 11.62 30.97
CA LEU A 623 1.75 11.81 32.40
C LEU A 623 0.60 12.72 32.86
N SER A 624 -0.07 12.34 33.94
CA SER A 624 -1.16 13.15 34.48
C SER A 624 -0.60 14.48 35.00
N LYS A 625 -1.40 15.55 34.93
CA LYS A 625 -1.05 16.87 35.48
C LYS A 625 -0.67 16.84 36.95
N TYR A 626 -1.03 15.80 37.70
CA TYR A 626 -0.67 15.59 39.07
C TYR A 626 0.83 15.30 39.22
N HIS A 627 1.39 14.46 38.39
CA HIS A 627 2.83 14.12 38.41
C HIS A 627 3.73 15.28 37.97
N THR A 628 3.29 16.08 37.00
CA THR A 628 4.06 17.25 36.53
C THR A 628 4.03 18.41 37.53
N LYS A 629 3.09 18.45 38.47
CA LYS A 629 2.97 19.53 39.45
C LYS A 629 3.80 19.32 40.72
N TYR A 630 4.17 18.07 41.04
CA TYR A 630 4.81 17.71 42.33
C TYR A 630 6.19 17.07 42.18
N ARG A 631 6.70 16.86 40.97
CA ARG A 631 8.08 16.49 40.66
C ARG A 631 8.53 17.23 39.43
N GLU A 632 9.67 17.91 39.48
CA GLU A 632 10.42 18.31 38.28
C GLU A 632 10.88 17.00 37.60
N LEU A 633 10.13 16.55 36.62
CA LEU A 633 10.52 15.45 35.75
C LEU A 633 11.40 16.05 34.68
N GLU A 634 12.68 15.68 34.69
CA GLU A 634 13.61 15.98 33.60
C GLU A 634 12.99 15.54 32.29
N GLN A 635 12.96 16.44 31.31
CA GLN A 635 12.37 16.16 29.98
C GLN A 635 13.40 15.42 29.12
N GLU A 636 12.93 14.70 28.12
CA GLU A 636 13.75 13.99 27.14
C GLU A 636 14.76 14.95 26.47
N GLU A 637 14.35 16.21 26.28
CA GLU A 637 15.16 17.29 25.71
C GLU A 637 16.40 17.67 26.54
N ASP A 638 16.34 17.52 27.89
CA ASP A 638 17.41 17.88 28.78
C ASP A 638 18.57 16.86 28.82
N LYS A 639 18.37 15.67 28.23
CA LYS A 639 19.32 14.55 28.23
C LYS A 639 19.57 14.00 26.81
N LEU A 640 19.35 14.81 25.80
CA LEU A 640 19.48 14.36 24.39
C LEU A 640 20.86 13.80 24.09
N ASP A 641 21.92 14.40 24.64
CA ASP A 641 23.30 13.95 24.49
C ASP A 641 23.48 12.52 24.99
N GLN A 642 23.00 12.19 26.17
CA GLN A 642 23.11 10.86 26.76
C GLN A 642 22.23 9.85 26.04
N LEU A 643 20.99 10.24 25.71
CA LEU A 643 20.00 9.35 25.07
C LEU A 643 20.37 9.00 23.64
N VAL A 644 20.79 9.97 22.84
CA VAL A 644 21.21 9.75 21.45
C VAL A 644 22.45 8.89 21.37
N ILE A 645 23.47 9.15 22.21
CA ILE A 645 24.69 8.35 22.27
C ILE A 645 24.38 6.90 22.66
N ARG A 646 23.54 6.70 23.65
CA ARG A 646 23.13 5.37 24.12
C ARG A 646 22.44 4.56 23.01
N GLU A 647 21.47 5.15 22.32
CA GLU A 647 20.76 4.47 21.23
C GLU A 647 21.70 4.20 20.04
N LEU A 648 22.66 5.08 19.78
CA LEU A 648 23.68 4.87 18.75
C LEU A 648 24.59 3.69 19.09
N TYR A 649 25.03 3.58 20.32
CA TYR A 649 25.82 2.42 20.77
C TYR A 649 25.00 1.13 20.74
N ALA A 650 23.72 1.17 21.10
CA ALA A 650 22.83 0.02 21.02
C ALA A 650 22.65 -0.45 19.56
N PHE A 651 22.54 0.48 18.60
CA PHE A 651 22.51 0.16 17.18
C PHE A 651 23.82 -0.48 16.70
N LYS A 652 24.97 0.12 17.06
CA LYS A 652 26.30 -0.41 16.71
C LYS A 652 26.52 -1.81 17.30
N ASP A 653 26.10 -2.05 18.55
CA ASP A 653 26.18 -3.37 19.21
C ASP A 653 25.31 -4.42 18.49
N ALA A 654 24.09 -4.07 18.16
CA ALA A 654 23.19 -4.96 17.41
C ALA A 654 23.76 -5.33 16.03
N TYR A 655 24.40 -4.38 15.34
CA TYR A 655 25.08 -4.63 14.05
C TYR A 655 26.27 -5.57 14.24
N VAL A 656 27.15 -5.33 15.22
CA VAL A 656 28.31 -6.18 15.54
C VAL A 656 27.84 -7.59 15.91
N LEU A 657 26.78 -7.74 16.70
CA LEU A 657 26.20 -9.03 17.04
C LEU A 657 25.68 -9.78 15.80
N SER A 658 25.08 -9.09 14.84
CA SER A 658 24.64 -9.69 13.58
C SER A 658 25.82 -10.21 12.77
N GLN A 659 26.91 -9.42 12.66
CA GLN A 659 28.13 -9.82 11.97
C GLN A 659 28.81 -11.02 12.65
N ILE A 660 28.86 -11.06 13.99
CA ILE A 660 29.39 -12.18 14.75
C ILE A 660 28.62 -13.47 14.43
N LYS A 661 27.28 -13.42 14.42
CA LYS A 661 26.43 -14.57 14.10
C LYS A 661 26.65 -15.07 12.67
N GLU A 662 26.77 -14.14 11.72
CA GLU A 662 27.02 -14.46 10.32
C GLU A 662 28.38 -15.16 10.13
N ILE A 663 29.45 -14.62 10.71
CA ILE A 663 30.79 -15.23 10.67
C ILE A 663 30.80 -16.59 11.35
N GLN A 664 30.13 -16.74 12.51
CA GLN A 664 30.00 -18.04 13.17
C GLN A 664 29.27 -19.07 12.31
N ALA A 665 28.22 -18.66 11.58
CA ALA A 665 27.52 -19.52 10.65
C ALA A 665 28.42 -19.91 9.47
N GLN A 666 29.20 -18.97 8.91
CA GLN A 666 30.19 -19.24 7.85
C GLN A 666 31.25 -20.26 8.31
N ILE A 667 31.86 -20.03 9.47
CA ILE A 667 32.85 -20.96 10.04
C ILE A 667 32.24 -22.36 10.23
N LYS A 668 30.99 -22.41 10.70
CA LYS A 668 30.28 -23.71 10.91
C LYS A 668 29.97 -24.43 9.59
N SER A 669 29.77 -23.72 8.50
CA SER A 669 29.51 -24.30 7.17
C SER A 669 30.79 -24.81 6.49
N MET A 670 31.97 -24.31 6.86
CA MET A 670 33.28 -24.72 6.36
C MET A 670 33.81 -25.92 7.09
N GLN A 671 33.44 -27.14 6.66
CA GLN A 671 33.85 -28.41 7.34
C GLN A 671 34.98 -29.16 6.61
N ASN A 672 35.53 -28.65 5.50
CA ASN A 672 36.56 -29.35 4.72
C ASN A 672 37.96 -28.77 4.96
N ASN A 673 38.95 -29.67 5.06
CA ASN A 673 40.37 -29.38 5.38
C ASN A 673 41.12 -28.48 4.36
N GLU A 674 40.56 -28.16 3.23
CA GLU A 674 41.20 -27.33 2.19
C GLU A 674 40.99 -25.82 2.38
N GLU A 675 40.14 -25.38 3.36
CA GLU A 675 39.80 -23.97 3.61
C GLU A 675 40.36 -23.41 4.92
N MET A 676 41.41 -24.05 5.49
CA MET A 676 41.99 -23.66 6.80
C MET A 676 42.43 -22.19 6.86
N ASP A 677 42.97 -21.64 5.79
CA ASP A 677 43.42 -20.23 5.76
C ASP A 677 42.24 -19.25 5.82
N GLN A 678 41.11 -19.59 5.18
CA GLN A 678 39.89 -18.77 5.24
C GLN A 678 39.25 -18.82 6.62
N VAL A 679 39.20 -19.99 7.23
CA VAL A 679 38.72 -20.17 8.63
C VAL A 679 39.57 -19.34 9.59
N PHE A 680 40.90 -19.31 9.39
CA PHE A 680 41.78 -18.51 10.25
C PHE A 680 41.57 -17.00 10.13
N GLU A 681 41.33 -16.49 8.91
CA GLU A 681 40.97 -15.08 8.69
C GLU A 681 39.58 -14.73 9.27
N LEU A 682 38.61 -15.61 9.15
CA LEU A 682 37.29 -15.43 9.77
C LEU A 682 37.38 -15.45 11.33
N MET A 683 38.23 -16.30 11.90
CA MET A 683 38.50 -16.31 13.34
C MET A 683 39.17 -15.01 13.84
N LYS A 684 40.14 -14.47 13.10
CA LYS A 684 40.73 -13.15 13.40
C LYS A 684 39.65 -12.05 13.37
N LYS A 685 38.80 -12.04 12.35
CA LYS A 685 37.70 -11.08 12.23
C LYS A 685 36.71 -11.24 13.39
N LEU A 686 36.39 -12.48 13.79
CA LEU A 686 35.53 -12.77 14.93
C LEU A 686 36.10 -12.24 16.24
N THR A 687 37.41 -12.43 16.47
CA THR A 687 38.10 -11.92 17.67
C THR A 687 38.02 -10.39 17.73
N ARG A 688 38.30 -9.72 16.62
CA ARG A 688 38.21 -8.24 16.54
C ARG A 688 36.79 -7.73 16.79
N LEU A 689 35.77 -8.39 16.24
CA LEU A 689 34.37 -8.01 16.49
C LEU A 689 33.97 -8.25 17.96
N ASN A 690 34.47 -9.30 18.62
CA ASN A 690 34.22 -9.52 20.04
C ASN A 690 34.91 -8.46 20.92
N GLU A 691 36.09 -7.96 20.57
CA GLU A 691 36.73 -6.84 21.23
C GLU A 691 35.88 -5.56 21.14
N ILE A 692 35.39 -5.23 19.94
CA ILE A 692 34.49 -4.08 19.71
C ILE A 692 33.20 -4.25 20.52
N LYS A 693 32.60 -5.42 20.52
CA LYS A 693 31.41 -5.74 21.31
C LYS A 693 31.66 -5.50 22.80
N ASN A 694 32.79 -5.94 23.32
CA ASN A 694 33.14 -5.75 24.74
C ASN A 694 33.26 -4.27 25.09
N ILE A 695 33.78 -3.41 24.21
CA ILE A 695 33.85 -1.95 24.41
C ILE A 695 32.44 -1.38 24.44
N LEU A 696 31.59 -1.70 23.44
CA LEU A 696 30.22 -1.20 23.34
C LEU A 696 29.37 -1.62 24.56
N SER A 697 29.50 -2.88 25.01
CA SER A 697 28.78 -3.38 26.20
C SER A 697 29.19 -2.65 27.50
N LYS A 698 30.46 -2.23 27.62
CA LYS A 698 30.91 -1.43 28.77
C LYS A 698 30.26 -0.04 28.77
N GLU A 699 30.20 0.61 27.61
CA GLU A 699 29.58 1.93 27.45
C GLU A 699 28.05 1.87 27.68
N LEU A 700 27.41 0.77 27.30
CA LEU A 700 25.98 0.53 27.55
C LEU A 700 25.67 0.13 29.01
N GLY A 701 26.70 -0.13 29.83
CA GLY A 701 26.55 -0.55 31.24
C GLY A 701 25.98 -1.97 31.40
N GLU A 702 26.09 -2.81 30.37
CA GLU A 702 25.60 -4.19 30.38
C GLU A 702 26.58 -5.11 31.16
N ARG A 703 26.02 -6.03 31.98
CA ARG A 703 26.81 -7.10 32.58
C ARG A 703 27.18 -8.11 31.52
N ILE A 704 28.45 -8.28 31.21
CA ILE A 704 28.96 -9.29 30.29
C ILE A 704 28.75 -10.68 30.92
N ILE A 705 27.73 -11.40 30.49
CA ILE A 705 27.56 -12.82 30.81
C ILE A 705 28.33 -13.58 29.73
N LEU A 706 29.57 -13.95 30.00
CA LEU A 706 30.30 -14.92 29.21
C LEU A 706 29.62 -16.29 29.43
N LYS A 707 28.76 -16.71 28.50
CA LYS A 707 28.45 -18.13 28.36
C LYS A 707 29.68 -18.80 27.73
N MET A 708 30.50 -19.49 28.58
CA MET A 708 31.48 -20.45 28.12
C MET A 708 30.83 -21.62 27.39
#